data_6e1789aa8cb751fb503a2a697a174ac0
#
_entry.id   6e1789aa8cb751fb503a2a697a174ac0
#
_cell.length_a   1.000
_cell.length_b   1.000
_cell.length_c   1.000
_cell.angle_alpha   90.00
_cell.angle_beta   90.00
_cell.angle_gamma   90.00
#
_symmetry.space_group_name_H-M   'P 1'
#
loop_
_entity.id
_entity.type
_entity.pdbx_description
1 polymer ?
#
loop_
_entity_poly.entity_id
_entity_poly.type
_entity_poly.pdbx_seq_one_letter_code
_entity_poly.pdbx_strand_id
1 'polypeptide(L)'
;MKIVVLAAILAVTSASVIKDDHTVFIGKDILTNVDIKTKEILCMKLLNYILQPTVYDDIREVAREWVLEENFDKYLKVDVVKKFIEHYKMDFLPRGEVFVHSNDRQMDQAIMVFRVLYFAKDFDTFIRTACFFRERINGGMFVYAFTCAVFHREDCRGVVLPAPYEIYPYFFVDGHIINKAFMMKMTKAATDPILFDYYGIKVTDKNLVVIDWRKGVRHVLSESDRMSYFTEDIDLNSYYYYLHMYYPYWMTDDVYGLNKERRGEVTMYSNQQLLARYRLERLAHDMCDIKMINWNEPLMTGYWPKIRLHTGDEMPVRRNNILLINKYNLKEKLYVDDIENIIREGIFKGRIERRDGTVINLKKSEDFEYLARMLLGGLGIVNDDAKVVHVVHLFRKILSYGNYNLEKYTYIPTALDMYSTCLRDPVFWMVMKRITENAVLFKKYLPKYTKEELSFDGVRVEQIVTDKLVTFMDEYDMDITNALYLDETEMHKKKSDMTYVARMRRLNNHPFKVTIDVVSEKAVDAVVRMFIGPKYDCMGRLLNFNDKRLDMVEIDSFLYKLETGKNTIVRNSLEMHNVIGDRPWARRFMDYTTDTTGTVDRVVDSYWYKQRLGFSHRLLLPLGRRGGLPLQLFVIVTPVRTGLVLPSIDMTIMKERHACRYSVCFDTMPLGFPFDREIDVTNFYNTNIKYIDILVYRKDMGISNTVKDIDMSEMVMKRDDLTYLDSDMLVRWSYKDVMMMSADKMMRL
;
A
#
# COMPACT_ATOMS: atom_id res chain seq x y z
N MET A 1 51.68 20.91 27.03
CA MET A 1 51.12 21.62 25.83
C MET A 1 51.13 20.80 24.53
N LYS A 2 51.86 19.70 24.40
CA LYS A 2 51.84 18.85 23.18
C LYS A 2 50.77 17.72 23.21
N ILE A 3 50.24 17.35 24.37
CA ILE A 3 49.22 16.29 24.51
C ILE A 3 47.80 16.81 24.25
N VAL A 4 47.55 18.09 24.51
CA VAL A 4 46.22 18.71 24.30
C VAL A 4 45.97 19.01 22.80
N VAL A 5 47.05 19.20 22.02
CA VAL A 5 46.92 19.44 20.57
C VAL A 5 46.69 18.13 19.83
N LEU A 6 47.17 16.98 20.33
CA LEU A 6 46.94 15.67 19.71
C LEU A 6 45.49 15.17 19.98
N ALA A 7 44.90 15.49 21.16
CA ALA A 7 43.53 15.17 21.47
C ALA A 7 42.51 16.03 20.67
N ALA A 8 42.89 17.27 20.33
CA ALA A 8 42.07 18.13 19.49
C ALA A 8 42.10 17.71 17.99
N ILE A 9 43.20 17.11 17.55
CA ILE A 9 43.32 16.59 16.16
C ILE A 9 42.64 15.25 16.00
N LEU A 10 42.59 14.42 17.06
CA LEU A 10 41.87 13.15 17.05
C LEU A 10 40.33 13.32 17.25
N ALA A 11 39.91 14.44 17.82
CA ALA A 11 38.45 14.80 17.93
C ALA A 11 37.91 15.42 16.64
N VAL A 12 38.75 15.86 15.72
CA VAL A 12 38.34 16.47 14.44
C VAL A 12 38.21 15.40 13.32
N THR A 13 38.73 14.19 13.50
CA THR A 13 38.64 13.12 12.50
C THR A 13 37.46 12.17 12.70
N SER A 14 36.69 12.32 13.76
CA SER A 14 35.45 11.54 13.99
C SER A 14 34.15 12.34 13.84
N ALA A 15 34.23 13.62 13.47
CA ALA A 15 33.08 14.37 13.02
C ALA A 15 32.94 14.19 11.52
N SER A 16 32.13 13.21 11.11
CA SER A 16 31.60 13.16 9.75
C SER A 16 30.92 14.49 9.46
N VAL A 17 31.62 15.28 8.72
CA VAL A 17 31.35 16.59 8.15
C VAL A 17 29.85 16.93 8.04
N ILE A 18 29.31 17.57 9.05
CA ILE A 18 28.20 18.52 8.87
C ILE A 18 28.88 19.85 8.53
N LYS A 19 29.08 20.15 7.26
CA LYS A 19 29.43 21.49 6.81
C LYS A 19 28.17 22.21 6.40
N ASP A 20 28.13 23.50 6.73
CA ASP A 20 27.11 24.48 6.41
C ASP A 20 26.50 24.31 5.01
N ASP A 21 25.44 23.72 4.96
CA ASP A 21 24.31 23.46 4.05
C ASP A 21 23.83 22.04 4.35
N HIS A 22 22.90 21.90 5.23
CA HIS A 22 22.22 20.73 5.79
C HIS A 22 22.09 19.47 4.91
N THR A 23 23.14 19.06 4.21
CA THR A 23 23.17 17.93 3.28
C THR A 23 23.97 16.76 3.84
N VAL A 24 23.32 15.62 4.02
CA VAL A 24 23.99 14.36 4.34
C VAL A 24 24.72 13.88 3.09
N PHE A 25 26.02 13.63 3.19
CA PHE A 25 26.87 13.12 2.10
C PHE A 25 27.31 11.68 2.37
N ILE A 26 27.41 10.88 1.31
CA ILE A 26 28.08 9.59 1.37
C ILE A 26 29.57 9.85 1.14
N GLY A 27 30.37 9.90 2.24
CA GLY A 27 31.81 10.07 2.17
C GLY A 27 32.57 8.78 1.90
N LYS A 28 33.92 8.89 1.92
CA LYS A 28 34.82 7.70 1.86
C LYS A 28 34.79 6.90 3.16
N ASP A 29 34.36 7.51 4.27
CA ASP A 29 34.28 6.85 5.56
C ASP A 29 33.11 5.87 5.62
N ILE A 30 33.29 4.79 6.39
CA ILE A 30 32.28 3.76 6.58
C ILE A 30 31.12 4.35 7.38
N LEU A 31 29.89 4.17 6.89
CA LEU A 31 28.65 4.59 7.55
C LEU A 31 28.31 3.63 8.71
N THR A 32 28.93 3.83 9.87
CA THR A 32 28.63 3.06 11.09
C THR A 32 27.66 3.83 11.99
N ASN A 33 26.68 3.15 12.57
CA ASN A 33 25.71 3.70 13.52
C ASN A 33 24.92 4.92 13.00
N VAL A 34 24.50 4.85 11.75
CA VAL A 34 23.73 5.89 11.09
C VAL A 34 22.33 5.96 11.70
N ASP A 35 21.89 7.14 12.12
CA ASP A 35 20.55 7.38 12.61
C ASP A 35 19.47 7.24 11.52
N ILE A 36 18.20 7.07 11.93
CA ILE A 36 17.09 6.83 11.00
C ILE A 36 16.90 8.00 10.04
N LYS A 37 17.02 9.26 10.51
CA LYS A 37 16.88 10.45 9.66
C LYS A 37 17.90 10.45 8.52
N THR A 38 19.16 10.20 8.83
CA THR A 38 20.23 10.10 7.85
C THR A 38 19.95 8.99 6.82
N LYS A 39 19.47 7.82 7.28
CA LYS A 39 19.07 6.73 6.37
C LYS A 39 17.93 7.15 5.44
N GLU A 40 16.94 7.86 5.94
CA GLU A 40 15.82 8.38 5.16
C GLU A 40 16.27 9.38 4.10
N ILE A 41 17.16 10.33 4.46
CA ILE A 41 17.73 11.29 3.51
C ILE A 41 18.48 10.58 2.38
N LEU A 42 19.31 9.60 2.70
CA LEU A 42 20.05 8.83 1.69
C LEU A 42 19.11 8.05 0.77
N CYS A 43 18.08 7.41 1.33
CA CYS A 43 17.05 6.73 0.54
C CYS A 43 16.29 7.69 -0.37
N MET A 44 15.91 8.87 0.12
CA MET A 44 15.22 9.88 -0.68
C MET A 44 16.10 10.43 -1.81
N LYS A 45 17.38 10.70 -1.57
CA LYS A 45 18.34 11.10 -2.61
C LYS A 45 18.44 10.03 -3.72
N LEU A 46 18.47 8.75 -3.37
CA LEU A 46 18.52 7.64 -4.32
C LEU A 46 17.24 7.51 -5.16
N LEU A 47 16.08 7.86 -4.60
CA LEU A 47 14.77 7.76 -5.27
C LEU A 47 14.37 9.02 -6.02
N ASN A 48 15.08 10.14 -5.82
CA ASN A 48 14.75 11.41 -6.45
C ASN A 48 15.16 11.43 -7.93
N TYR A 49 14.31 11.99 -8.81
CA TYR A 49 14.52 12.10 -10.25
C TYR A 49 15.00 10.79 -10.91
N ILE A 50 14.28 9.69 -10.63
CA ILE A 50 14.72 8.32 -10.96
C ILE A 50 14.93 8.06 -12.46
N LEU A 51 14.27 8.79 -13.33
CA LEU A 51 14.32 8.62 -14.79
C LEU A 51 15.56 9.25 -15.45
N GLN A 52 16.34 10.03 -14.71
CA GLN A 52 17.57 10.68 -15.20
C GLN A 52 18.77 10.28 -14.30
N PRO A 53 20.01 10.52 -14.74
CA PRO A 53 21.19 10.34 -13.87
C PRO A 53 21.02 11.13 -12.57
N THR A 54 21.62 10.66 -11.48
CA THR A 54 21.50 11.35 -10.19
C THR A 54 22.10 12.75 -10.26
N VAL A 55 21.43 13.70 -9.60
CA VAL A 55 21.91 15.08 -9.46
C VAL A 55 22.89 15.25 -8.29
N TYR A 56 23.02 14.23 -7.46
CA TYR A 56 23.87 14.26 -6.27
C TYR A 56 25.27 13.72 -6.58
N ASP A 57 26.27 14.60 -6.45
CA ASP A 57 27.66 14.28 -6.81
C ASP A 57 28.24 13.17 -5.94
N ASP A 58 27.91 13.15 -4.64
CA ASP A 58 28.32 12.11 -3.70
C ASP A 58 27.85 10.72 -4.14
N ILE A 59 26.57 10.58 -4.54
CA ILE A 59 26.04 9.31 -5.07
C ILE A 59 26.75 8.93 -6.36
N ARG A 60 27.02 9.88 -7.25
CA ARG A 60 27.68 9.64 -8.53
C ARG A 60 29.14 9.20 -8.33
N GLU A 61 29.86 9.82 -7.41
CA GLU A 61 31.23 9.46 -7.06
C GLU A 61 31.29 8.05 -6.51
N VAL A 62 30.49 7.74 -5.49
CA VAL A 62 30.38 6.39 -4.93
C VAL A 62 30.00 5.35 -6.00
N ALA A 63 29.06 5.67 -6.88
CA ALA A 63 28.64 4.77 -7.96
C ALA A 63 29.76 4.47 -8.96
N ARG A 64 30.71 5.39 -9.16
CA ARG A 64 31.91 5.19 -10.02
C ARG A 64 32.97 4.35 -9.35
N GLU A 65 33.22 4.61 -8.06
CA GLU A 65 34.29 3.96 -7.29
C GLU A 65 33.89 2.55 -6.81
N TRP A 66 32.59 2.26 -6.63
CA TRP A 66 32.13 0.98 -6.10
C TRP A 66 32.13 -0.10 -7.17
N VAL A 67 33.08 -1.04 -7.06
CA VAL A 67 33.23 -2.20 -7.96
C VAL A 67 32.79 -3.45 -7.23
N LEU A 68 31.76 -4.14 -7.72
CA LEU A 68 31.18 -5.32 -7.06
C LEU A 68 32.19 -6.48 -6.98
N GLU A 69 33.01 -6.65 -8.03
CA GLU A 69 34.02 -7.69 -8.13
C GLU A 69 35.14 -7.55 -7.10
N GLU A 70 35.44 -6.32 -6.66
CA GLU A 70 36.49 -6.03 -5.66
C GLU A 70 35.97 -6.10 -4.21
N ASN A 71 34.66 -6.20 -4.02
CA ASN A 71 34.00 -6.13 -2.72
C ASN A 71 33.18 -7.40 -2.36
N PHE A 72 33.53 -8.56 -2.90
CA PHE A 72 32.80 -9.81 -2.62
C PHE A 72 32.75 -10.16 -1.13
N ASP A 73 33.78 -9.82 -0.38
CA ASP A 73 33.85 -10.03 1.07
C ASP A 73 32.81 -9.23 1.86
N LYS A 74 32.21 -8.20 1.26
CA LYS A 74 31.16 -7.36 1.85
C LYS A 74 29.75 -7.96 1.74
N TYR A 75 29.59 -9.12 1.12
CA TYR A 75 28.29 -9.77 0.92
C TYR A 75 28.20 -11.10 1.66
N LEU A 76 26.99 -11.39 2.21
CA LEU A 76 26.70 -12.65 2.90
C LEU A 76 26.65 -13.85 1.93
N LYS A 77 26.24 -13.61 0.68
CA LYS A 77 26.15 -14.63 -0.37
C LYS A 77 26.83 -14.15 -1.65
N VAL A 78 28.08 -14.53 -1.80
CA VAL A 78 28.95 -14.12 -2.92
C VAL A 78 28.47 -14.67 -4.26
N ASP A 79 27.91 -15.88 -4.27
CA ASP A 79 27.32 -16.52 -5.46
C ASP A 79 26.22 -15.68 -6.10
N VAL A 80 25.42 -15.00 -5.29
CA VAL A 80 24.37 -14.09 -5.76
C VAL A 80 24.96 -12.91 -6.53
N VAL A 81 26.05 -12.34 -6.02
CA VAL A 81 26.72 -11.19 -6.67
C VAL A 81 27.37 -11.63 -7.98
N LYS A 82 28.05 -12.78 -7.99
CA LYS A 82 28.65 -13.35 -9.22
C LYS A 82 27.61 -13.62 -10.28
N LYS A 83 26.48 -14.24 -9.91
CA LYS A 83 25.36 -14.51 -10.82
C LYS A 83 24.77 -13.21 -11.40
N PHE A 84 24.61 -12.17 -10.56
CA PHE A 84 24.17 -10.88 -11.04
C PHE A 84 25.14 -10.30 -12.09
N ILE A 85 26.44 -10.29 -11.82
CA ILE A 85 27.47 -9.74 -12.73
C ILE A 85 27.44 -10.48 -14.08
N GLU A 86 27.33 -11.79 -14.05
CA GLU A 86 27.24 -12.62 -15.24
C GLU A 86 26.03 -12.22 -16.10
N HIS A 87 24.83 -12.20 -15.50
CA HIS A 87 23.60 -11.83 -16.21
C HIS A 87 23.61 -10.36 -16.69
N TYR A 88 24.16 -9.45 -15.89
CA TYR A 88 24.25 -8.03 -16.26
C TYR A 88 25.12 -7.80 -17.49
N LYS A 89 26.24 -8.56 -17.61
CA LYS A 89 27.13 -8.50 -18.77
C LYS A 89 26.51 -9.10 -20.04
N MET A 90 25.60 -10.07 -19.89
CA MET A 90 24.96 -10.72 -21.02
C MET A 90 23.80 -9.90 -21.57
N ASP A 91 22.86 -9.54 -20.71
CA ASP A 91 21.61 -8.91 -21.15
C ASP A 91 20.73 -8.43 -20.00
N PHE A 92 20.54 -7.15 -19.88
CA PHE A 92 19.72 -6.53 -18.84
C PHE A 92 18.79 -5.47 -19.40
N LEU A 93 17.65 -5.21 -18.73
CA LEU A 93 16.68 -4.21 -19.18
C LEU A 93 17.35 -2.82 -19.28
N PRO A 94 17.33 -2.17 -20.47
CA PRO A 94 17.91 -0.84 -20.64
C PRO A 94 17.25 0.22 -19.74
N ARG A 95 18.01 1.27 -19.43
CA ARG A 95 17.53 2.35 -18.53
C ARG A 95 16.29 3.09 -19.03
N GLY A 96 16.17 3.30 -20.32
CA GLY A 96 15.09 4.06 -20.96
C GLY A 96 13.78 3.28 -21.12
N GLU A 97 13.82 1.97 -20.89
CA GLU A 97 12.66 1.10 -21.08
C GLU A 97 11.74 1.08 -19.85
N VAL A 98 10.51 0.60 -20.04
CA VAL A 98 9.53 0.48 -18.96
C VAL A 98 9.75 -0.85 -18.24
N PHE A 99 9.93 -0.80 -16.92
CA PHE A 99 9.94 -1.99 -16.08
C PHE A 99 8.51 -2.47 -15.80
N VAL A 100 8.22 -3.73 -16.12
CA VAL A 100 6.89 -4.32 -16.06
C VAL A 100 6.86 -5.53 -15.12
N HIS A 101 6.03 -5.47 -14.08
CA HIS A 101 5.95 -6.49 -13.05
C HIS A 101 5.42 -7.85 -13.55
N SER A 102 4.61 -7.85 -14.60
CA SER A 102 4.07 -9.09 -15.19
C SER A 102 5.02 -9.75 -16.21
N ASN A 103 6.15 -9.11 -16.54
CA ASN A 103 7.15 -9.68 -17.41
C ASN A 103 8.14 -10.54 -16.61
N ASP A 104 8.07 -11.87 -16.77
CA ASP A 104 8.87 -12.83 -16.01
C ASP A 104 10.36 -12.52 -16.05
N ARG A 105 10.90 -12.21 -17.26
CA ARG A 105 12.32 -11.93 -17.43
C ARG A 105 12.76 -10.67 -16.70
N GLN A 106 11.97 -9.60 -16.79
CA GLN A 106 12.27 -8.35 -16.10
C GLN A 106 12.15 -8.52 -14.59
N MET A 107 11.18 -9.31 -14.13
CA MET A 107 11.03 -9.63 -12.72
C MET A 107 12.19 -10.48 -12.20
N ASP A 108 12.67 -11.47 -12.94
CA ASP A 108 13.85 -12.26 -12.58
C ASP A 108 15.10 -11.37 -12.41
N GLN A 109 15.27 -10.39 -13.30
CA GLN A 109 16.34 -9.39 -13.18
C GLN A 109 16.19 -8.52 -11.95
N ALA A 110 14.97 -8.06 -11.65
CA ALA A 110 14.68 -7.26 -10.44
C ALA A 110 14.94 -8.05 -9.16
N ILE A 111 14.62 -9.35 -9.14
CA ILE A 111 14.91 -10.25 -8.02
C ILE A 111 16.43 -10.43 -7.83
N MET A 112 17.20 -10.51 -8.91
CA MET A 112 18.67 -10.55 -8.81
C MET A 112 19.23 -9.28 -8.19
N VAL A 113 18.77 -8.10 -8.61
CA VAL A 113 19.16 -6.80 -8.03
C VAL A 113 18.79 -6.74 -6.54
N PHE A 114 17.55 -7.13 -6.21
CA PHE A 114 17.10 -7.21 -4.81
C PHE A 114 18.01 -8.10 -3.97
N ARG A 115 18.36 -9.30 -4.46
CA ARG A 115 19.22 -10.25 -3.72
C ARG A 115 20.59 -9.66 -3.41
N VAL A 116 21.22 -8.95 -4.36
CA VAL A 116 22.51 -8.29 -4.12
C VAL A 116 22.37 -7.23 -3.03
N LEU A 117 21.33 -6.39 -3.09
CA LEU A 117 21.04 -5.39 -2.05
C LEU A 117 20.75 -6.03 -0.69
N TYR A 118 19.93 -7.09 -0.68
CA TYR A 118 19.49 -7.74 0.56
C TYR A 118 20.63 -8.44 1.29
N PHE A 119 21.54 -9.11 0.56
CA PHE A 119 22.66 -9.83 1.15
C PHE A 119 23.93 -8.99 1.39
N ALA A 120 23.85 -7.66 1.26
CA ALA A 120 24.89 -6.76 1.76
C ALA A 120 25.02 -6.89 3.29
N LYS A 121 26.27 -7.02 3.82
CA LYS A 121 26.49 -7.34 5.24
C LYS A 121 26.03 -6.24 6.20
N ASP A 122 26.15 -4.98 5.78
CA ASP A 122 25.86 -3.81 6.59
C ASP A 122 25.19 -2.70 5.76
N PHE A 123 24.76 -1.64 6.45
CA PHE A 123 24.07 -0.52 5.82
C PHE A 123 24.98 0.26 4.85
N ASP A 124 26.28 0.40 5.15
CA ASP A 124 27.24 1.07 4.26
C ASP A 124 27.35 0.34 2.92
N THR A 125 27.59 -0.97 2.97
CA THR A 125 27.63 -1.82 1.77
C THR A 125 26.31 -1.77 0.99
N PHE A 126 25.18 -1.79 1.69
CA PHE A 126 23.86 -1.68 1.08
C PHE A 126 23.69 -0.36 0.31
N ILE A 127 24.01 0.79 0.91
CA ILE A 127 23.89 2.09 0.27
C ILE A 127 24.86 2.27 -0.88
N ARG A 128 26.13 1.85 -0.75
CA ARG A 128 27.11 1.90 -1.85
C ARG A 128 26.70 1.04 -3.03
N THR A 129 26.18 -0.14 -2.75
CA THR A 129 25.60 -1.02 -3.77
C THR A 129 24.35 -0.37 -4.42
N ALA A 130 23.51 0.29 -3.64
CA ALA A 130 22.38 1.02 -4.18
C ALA A 130 22.79 2.20 -5.07
N CYS A 131 23.87 2.95 -4.72
CA CYS A 131 24.44 3.98 -5.58
C CYS A 131 24.93 3.38 -6.92
N PHE A 132 25.62 2.24 -6.88
CA PHE A 132 26.05 1.52 -8.07
C PHE A 132 24.87 1.18 -8.98
N PHE A 133 23.80 0.62 -8.42
CA PHE A 133 22.60 0.26 -9.20
C PHE A 133 21.85 1.48 -9.72
N ARG A 134 21.72 2.53 -8.91
CA ARG A 134 21.02 3.77 -9.27
C ARG A 134 21.50 4.35 -10.60
N GLU A 135 22.78 4.26 -10.88
CA GLU A 135 23.39 4.81 -12.09
C GLU A 135 23.43 3.83 -13.28
N ARG A 136 23.29 2.53 -13.05
CA ARG A 136 23.55 1.51 -14.09
C ARG A 136 22.33 0.75 -14.57
N ILE A 137 21.35 0.51 -13.69
CA ILE A 137 20.19 -0.31 -14.06
C ILE A 137 18.96 0.54 -14.38
N ASN A 138 17.92 -0.11 -14.92
CA ASN A 138 16.63 0.52 -15.19
C ASN A 138 16.04 1.17 -13.94
N GLY A 139 15.54 2.41 -14.07
CA GLY A 139 15.05 3.20 -12.94
C GLY A 139 13.85 2.56 -12.22
N GLY A 140 12.88 2.05 -12.97
CA GLY A 140 11.70 1.38 -12.39
C GLY A 140 12.08 0.08 -11.66
N MET A 141 12.99 -0.70 -12.25
CA MET A 141 13.54 -1.91 -11.63
C MET A 141 14.32 -1.61 -10.35
N PHE A 142 15.11 -0.52 -10.36
CA PHE A 142 15.82 -0.06 -9.17
C PHE A 142 14.85 0.31 -8.05
N VAL A 143 13.82 1.11 -8.33
CA VAL A 143 12.79 1.49 -7.34
C VAL A 143 12.15 0.27 -6.72
N TYR A 144 11.76 -0.71 -7.55
CA TYR A 144 11.18 -1.96 -7.07
C TYR A 144 12.12 -2.73 -6.12
N ALA A 145 13.31 -3.05 -6.59
CA ALA A 145 14.28 -3.85 -5.85
C ALA A 145 14.78 -3.15 -4.57
N PHE A 146 15.03 -1.85 -4.66
CA PHE A 146 15.47 -1.03 -3.53
C PHE A 146 14.37 -0.90 -2.47
N THR A 147 13.13 -0.61 -2.86
CA THR A 147 12.00 -0.55 -1.93
C THR A 147 11.78 -1.87 -1.21
N CYS A 148 11.82 -3.01 -1.95
CA CYS A 148 11.76 -4.33 -1.33
C CYS A 148 12.92 -4.54 -0.34
N ALA A 149 14.14 -4.15 -0.68
CA ALA A 149 15.30 -4.31 0.20
C ALA A 149 15.15 -3.48 1.49
N VAL A 150 14.73 -2.20 1.38
CA VAL A 150 14.47 -1.34 2.55
C VAL A 150 13.39 -1.94 3.46
N PHE A 151 12.36 -2.57 2.89
CA PHE A 151 11.28 -3.17 3.68
C PHE A 151 11.70 -4.44 4.44
N HIS A 152 12.65 -5.20 3.91
CA HIS A 152 13.01 -6.52 4.44
C HIS A 152 14.35 -6.56 5.19
N ARG A 153 15.20 -5.54 5.07
CA ARG A 153 16.47 -5.48 5.81
C ARG A 153 16.25 -4.99 7.23
N GLU A 154 16.89 -5.65 8.19
CA GLU A 154 16.81 -5.29 9.62
C GLU A 154 17.46 -3.92 9.90
N ASP A 155 18.58 -3.61 9.24
CA ASP A 155 19.29 -2.33 9.39
C ASP A 155 18.56 -1.13 8.76
N CYS A 156 17.50 -1.37 7.96
CA CYS A 156 16.60 -0.37 7.43
C CYS A 156 15.29 -0.25 8.22
N ARG A 157 15.18 -0.92 9.37
CA ARG A 157 13.99 -0.88 10.19
C ARG A 157 13.69 0.55 10.67
N GLY A 158 12.43 0.97 10.56
CA GLY A 158 12.00 2.32 10.91
C GLY A 158 12.14 3.36 9.78
N VAL A 159 12.90 3.10 8.72
CA VAL A 159 13.04 4.00 7.57
C VAL A 159 11.72 4.13 6.82
N VAL A 160 11.25 5.35 6.59
CA VAL A 160 10.05 5.68 5.80
C VAL A 160 10.48 6.16 4.42
N LEU A 161 9.86 5.61 3.38
CA LEU A 161 10.09 6.02 2.00
C LEU A 161 9.03 7.03 1.53
N PRO A 162 9.35 7.89 0.54
CA PRO A 162 8.35 8.72 -0.13
C PRO A 162 7.20 7.88 -0.69
N ALA A 163 6.05 8.54 -0.90
CA ALA A 163 4.92 7.87 -1.53
C ALA A 163 5.27 7.41 -2.96
N PRO A 164 4.81 6.23 -3.42
CA PRO A 164 5.13 5.73 -4.76
C PRO A 164 4.73 6.69 -5.88
N TYR A 165 3.63 7.42 -5.69
CA TYR A 165 3.14 8.40 -6.67
C TYR A 165 4.04 9.65 -6.78
N GLU A 166 4.86 9.96 -5.77
CA GLU A 166 5.85 11.03 -5.85
C GLU A 166 7.18 10.55 -6.45
N ILE A 167 7.54 9.27 -6.24
CA ILE A 167 8.76 8.69 -6.84
C ILE A 167 8.59 8.50 -8.34
N TYR A 168 7.43 7.96 -8.76
CA TYR A 168 7.14 7.65 -10.16
C TYR A 168 5.72 8.08 -10.55
N PRO A 169 5.45 9.40 -10.72
CA PRO A 169 4.10 9.94 -10.91
C PRO A 169 3.36 9.38 -12.13
N TYR A 170 4.08 8.93 -13.17
CA TYR A 170 3.50 8.46 -14.43
C TYR A 170 2.42 7.38 -14.27
N PHE A 171 2.53 6.52 -13.26
CA PHE A 171 1.55 5.45 -13.04
C PHE A 171 0.33 5.87 -12.21
N PHE A 172 0.31 7.09 -11.70
CA PHE A 172 -0.72 7.55 -10.78
C PHE A 172 -1.55 8.71 -11.32
N VAL A 173 -1.08 9.39 -12.36
CA VAL A 173 -1.69 10.61 -12.92
C VAL A 173 -1.95 10.42 -14.40
N ASP A 174 -3.05 11.00 -14.89
CA ASP A 174 -3.36 10.99 -16.31
C ASP A 174 -2.28 11.69 -17.14
N GLY A 175 -1.93 11.13 -18.29
CA GLY A 175 -0.85 11.62 -19.14
C GLY A 175 -0.99 13.07 -19.60
N HIS A 176 -2.24 13.55 -19.75
CA HIS A 176 -2.48 14.95 -20.12
C HIS A 176 -2.07 15.94 -19.02
N ILE A 177 -2.10 15.57 -17.76
CA ILE A 177 -1.64 16.38 -16.63
C ILE A 177 -0.12 16.53 -16.68
N ILE A 178 0.59 15.41 -16.89
CA ILE A 178 2.04 15.40 -17.04
C ILE A 178 2.46 16.22 -18.26
N ASN A 179 1.73 16.09 -19.39
CA ASN A 179 2.00 16.92 -20.57
C ASN A 179 1.84 18.42 -20.32
N LYS A 180 0.82 18.84 -19.54
CA LYS A 180 0.67 20.22 -19.13
C LYS A 180 1.84 20.69 -18.25
N ALA A 181 2.31 19.82 -17.33
CA ALA A 181 3.49 20.15 -16.51
C ALA A 181 4.75 20.33 -17.39
N PHE A 182 4.97 19.44 -18.37
CA PHE A 182 6.06 19.63 -19.34
C PHE A 182 5.94 20.94 -20.13
N MET A 183 4.74 21.26 -20.63
CA MET A 183 4.49 22.52 -21.34
C MET A 183 4.83 23.72 -20.46
N MET A 184 4.38 23.72 -19.21
CA MET A 184 4.66 24.81 -18.26
C MET A 184 6.15 24.92 -17.95
N LYS A 185 6.85 23.79 -17.86
CA LYS A 185 8.31 23.78 -17.66
C LYS A 185 9.04 24.37 -18.87
N MET A 186 8.69 23.94 -20.08
CA MET A 186 9.32 24.44 -21.31
C MET A 186 9.09 25.94 -21.52
N THR A 187 7.93 26.46 -21.17
CA THR A 187 7.59 27.89 -21.27
C THR A 187 8.08 28.71 -20.08
N LYS A 188 8.78 28.06 -19.11
CA LYS A 188 9.21 28.67 -17.83
C LYS A 188 8.05 29.33 -17.09
N ALA A 189 6.88 28.68 -17.14
CA ALA A 189 5.63 29.18 -16.58
C ALA A 189 5.27 30.61 -17.06
N ALA A 190 5.68 30.97 -18.28
CA ALA A 190 5.31 32.22 -18.92
C ALA A 190 3.78 32.31 -18.97
N THR A 191 3.25 33.38 -18.39
CA THR A 191 1.86 33.45 -17.99
C THR A 191 1.00 34.19 -19.00
N ASP A 192 0.13 33.45 -19.70
CA ASP A 192 -1.07 34.07 -20.27
C ASP A 192 -2.26 33.71 -19.33
N PRO A 193 -2.85 34.68 -18.62
CA PRO A 193 -3.96 34.41 -17.70
C PRO A 193 -5.18 33.75 -18.35
N ILE A 194 -5.41 33.96 -19.64
CA ILE A 194 -6.53 33.38 -20.39
C ILE A 194 -6.31 31.88 -20.60
N LEU A 195 -5.07 31.46 -20.89
CA LEU A 195 -4.72 30.05 -21.03
C LEU A 195 -4.85 29.28 -19.71
N PHE A 196 -4.59 29.94 -18.60
CA PHE A 196 -4.66 29.29 -17.29
C PHE A 196 -6.04 28.82 -16.93
N ASP A 197 -7.06 29.68 -17.11
CA ASP A 197 -8.41 29.29 -16.74
C ASP A 197 -8.95 28.18 -17.67
N TYR A 198 -8.65 28.29 -18.97
CA TYR A 198 -9.05 27.29 -19.96
C TYR A 198 -8.41 25.91 -19.72
N TYR A 199 -7.11 25.87 -19.46
CA TYR A 199 -6.37 24.62 -19.21
C TYR A 199 -6.38 24.15 -17.77
N GLY A 200 -6.94 24.94 -16.84
CA GLY A 200 -6.96 24.63 -15.42
C GLY A 200 -5.55 24.68 -14.79
N ILE A 201 -4.73 25.63 -15.21
CA ILE A 201 -3.39 25.83 -14.66
C ILE A 201 -3.39 27.09 -13.84
N LYS A 202 -2.76 27.06 -12.66
CA LYS A 202 -2.57 28.24 -11.80
C LYS A 202 -1.12 28.29 -11.35
N VAL A 203 -0.45 29.40 -11.58
CA VAL A 203 0.88 29.67 -11.06
C VAL A 203 0.74 30.58 -9.84
N THR A 204 1.39 30.21 -8.75
CA THR A 204 1.41 31.02 -7.52
C THR A 204 2.74 31.74 -7.39
N ASP A 205 2.76 32.85 -6.59
CA ASP A 205 3.96 33.65 -6.33
C ASP A 205 5.12 32.89 -5.67
N LYS A 206 4.89 31.63 -5.29
CA LYS A 206 5.85 30.75 -4.61
C LYS A 206 6.50 29.71 -5.52
N ASN A 207 6.60 29.94 -6.79
CA ASN A 207 7.14 28.99 -7.77
C ASN A 207 6.37 27.63 -7.75
N LEU A 208 5.07 27.67 -7.47
CA LEU A 208 4.19 26.50 -7.48
C LEU A 208 3.24 26.56 -8.68
N VAL A 209 3.28 25.55 -9.52
CA VAL A 209 2.36 25.35 -10.66
C VAL A 209 1.33 24.31 -10.27
N VAL A 210 0.08 24.74 -10.14
CA VAL A 210 -1.06 23.88 -9.84
C VAL A 210 -1.79 23.53 -11.14
N ILE A 211 -1.91 22.25 -11.46
CA ILE A 211 -2.61 21.75 -12.63
C ILE A 211 -3.88 21.05 -12.15
N ASP A 212 -5.04 21.62 -12.48
CA ASP A 212 -6.33 21.10 -12.05
C ASP A 212 -6.75 19.89 -12.90
N TRP A 213 -6.67 18.70 -12.30
CA TRP A 213 -7.07 17.44 -12.94
C TRP A 213 -8.58 17.34 -13.18
N ARG A 214 -9.39 18.10 -12.43
CA ARG A 214 -10.86 18.09 -12.56
C ARG A 214 -11.35 18.68 -13.89
N LYS A 215 -10.58 19.54 -14.53
CA LYS A 215 -10.92 20.19 -15.80
C LYS A 215 -10.70 19.28 -17.05
N GLY A 216 -10.30 18.01 -16.85
CA GLY A 216 -10.21 17.02 -17.93
C GLY A 216 -11.57 16.47 -18.35
N VAL A 217 -11.73 16.15 -19.64
CA VAL A 217 -12.94 15.48 -20.14
C VAL A 217 -12.96 14.06 -19.59
N ARG A 218 -13.97 13.74 -18.77
CA ARG A 218 -14.22 12.37 -18.32
C ARG A 218 -15.23 11.72 -19.27
N HIS A 219 -14.78 10.79 -20.06
CA HIS A 219 -15.67 9.93 -20.83
C HIS A 219 -16.11 8.78 -19.93
N VAL A 220 -17.41 8.63 -19.72
CA VAL A 220 -17.98 7.47 -19.04
C VAL A 220 -18.11 6.37 -20.06
N LEU A 221 -17.19 5.38 -20.02
CA LEU A 221 -17.19 4.23 -20.91
C LEU A 221 -18.03 3.08 -20.34
N SER A 222 -18.12 3.01 -19.03
CA SER A 222 -18.85 1.96 -18.32
C SER A 222 -19.47 2.46 -17.04
N GLU A 223 -20.39 1.68 -16.48
CA GLU A 223 -20.97 1.95 -15.16
C GLU A 223 -19.92 2.04 -14.06
N SER A 224 -18.84 1.27 -14.17
CA SER A 224 -17.73 1.24 -13.22
C SER A 224 -16.97 2.55 -13.14
N ASP A 225 -17.01 3.40 -14.18
CA ASP A 225 -16.32 4.70 -14.21
C ASP A 225 -16.88 5.68 -13.16
N ARG A 226 -18.11 5.43 -12.67
CA ARG A 226 -18.70 6.20 -11.56
C ARG A 226 -17.90 6.07 -10.27
N MET A 227 -17.11 4.99 -10.14
CA MET A 227 -16.26 4.70 -8.97
C MET A 227 -14.79 5.02 -9.22
N SER A 228 -14.44 5.71 -10.31
CA SER A 228 -13.06 6.03 -10.66
C SER A 228 -12.33 6.81 -9.54
N TYR A 229 -13.05 7.66 -8.78
CA TYR A 229 -12.49 8.35 -7.62
C TYR A 229 -11.97 7.41 -6.53
N PHE A 230 -12.48 6.17 -6.48
CA PHE A 230 -12.02 5.12 -5.57
C PHE A 230 -10.98 4.21 -6.23
N THR A 231 -11.28 3.66 -7.40
CA THR A 231 -10.39 2.68 -8.07
C THR A 231 -9.09 3.32 -8.59
N GLU A 232 -9.13 4.60 -8.96
CA GLU A 232 -7.96 5.37 -9.41
C GLU A 232 -7.33 6.20 -8.29
N ASP A 233 -7.78 6.00 -7.04
CA ASP A 233 -7.23 6.70 -5.88
C ASP A 233 -5.75 6.38 -5.68
N ILE A 234 -4.94 7.43 -5.47
CA ILE A 234 -3.48 7.31 -5.40
C ILE A 234 -3.01 6.52 -4.19
N ASP A 235 -3.67 6.68 -3.03
CA ASP A 235 -3.28 5.97 -1.81
C ASP A 235 -3.74 4.51 -1.84
N LEU A 236 -4.91 4.23 -2.43
CA LEU A 236 -5.39 2.86 -2.63
C LEU A 236 -4.43 2.07 -3.54
N ASN A 237 -4.01 2.67 -4.66
CA ASN A 237 -3.05 2.07 -5.58
C ASN A 237 -1.65 1.96 -4.97
N SER A 238 -1.24 2.92 -4.15
CA SER A 238 0.01 2.86 -3.37
C SER A 238 0.00 1.76 -2.33
N TYR A 239 -1.14 1.60 -1.62
CA TYR A 239 -1.33 0.50 -0.67
C TYR A 239 -1.14 -0.86 -1.34
N TYR A 240 -1.79 -1.08 -2.50
CA TYR A 240 -1.69 -2.33 -3.23
C TYR A 240 -0.28 -2.58 -3.79
N TYR A 241 0.38 -1.53 -4.29
CA TYR A 241 1.78 -1.59 -4.72
C TYR A 241 2.69 -2.02 -3.57
N TYR A 242 2.58 -1.40 -2.40
CA TYR A 242 3.38 -1.75 -1.23
C TYR A 242 3.04 -3.11 -0.64
N LEU A 243 1.78 -3.57 -0.73
CA LEU A 243 1.40 -4.92 -0.32
C LEU A 243 2.25 -5.98 -1.05
N HIS A 244 2.48 -5.78 -2.35
CA HIS A 244 3.33 -6.68 -3.15
C HIS A 244 4.82 -6.53 -2.88
N MET A 245 5.26 -5.40 -2.30
CA MET A 245 6.65 -5.22 -1.84
C MET A 245 6.89 -5.87 -0.47
N TYR A 246 5.86 -5.88 0.39
CA TYR A 246 5.91 -6.53 1.70
C TYR A 246 5.78 -8.04 1.62
N TYR A 247 4.94 -8.52 0.71
CA TYR A 247 4.66 -9.93 0.51
C TYR A 247 4.94 -10.34 -0.95
N PRO A 248 6.20 -10.18 -1.43
CA PRO A 248 6.55 -10.60 -2.78
C PRO A 248 6.34 -12.12 -2.90
N TYR A 249 5.69 -12.54 -3.96
CA TYR A 249 5.37 -13.94 -4.20
C TYR A 249 6.60 -14.84 -4.36
N TRP A 250 7.69 -14.27 -4.89
CA TRP A 250 8.96 -14.97 -5.15
C TRP A 250 9.85 -15.10 -3.89
N MET A 251 9.49 -14.45 -2.79
CA MET A 251 10.27 -14.47 -1.55
C MET A 251 9.92 -15.74 -0.76
N THR A 252 10.81 -16.74 -0.83
CA THR A 252 10.59 -18.06 -0.21
C THR A 252 11.04 -18.10 1.24
N ASP A 253 10.42 -18.98 2.02
CA ASP A 253 10.69 -19.14 3.45
C ASP A 253 12.13 -19.60 3.74
N ASP A 254 12.64 -20.54 2.94
CA ASP A 254 13.95 -21.16 3.15
C ASP A 254 15.11 -20.18 3.00
N VAL A 255 14.97 -19.24 2.07
CA VAL A 255 16.06 -18.27 1.77
C VAL A 255 16.06 -17.10 2.72
N TYR A 256 14.85 -16.67 3.18
CA TYR A 256 14.65 -15.41 3.91
C TYR A 256 14.15 -15.59 5.35
N GLY A 257 13.97 -16.84 5.81
CA GLY A 257 13.58 -17.15 7.19
C GLY A 257 12.15 -16.75 7.54
N LEU A 258 11.22 -16.83 6.59
CA LEU A 258 9.85 -16.32 6.72
C LEU A 258 8.84 -17.38 7.18
N ASN A 259 9.27 -18.55 7.64
CA ASN A 259 8.41 -19.71 7.97
C ASN A 259 7.33 -19.43 9.02
N LYS A 260 7.47 -18.35 9.80
CA LYS A 260 6.54 -17.99 10.88
C LYS A 260 5.50 -16.94 10.48
N GLU A 261 5.61 -16.38 9.29
CA GLU A 261 4.67 -15.41 8.77
C GLU A 261 3.53 -16.10 8.05
N ARG A 262 2.29 -15.72 8.33
CA ARG A 262 1.08 -16.18 7.61
C ARG A 262 0.89 -15.41 6.31
N ARG A 263 1.90 -15.42 5.45
CA ARG A 263 1.99 -14.54 4.25
C ARG A 263 0.89 -14.80 3.23
N GLY A 264 0.59 -16.05 2.97
CA GLY A 264 -0.47 -16.45 2.05
C GLY A 264 -1.82 -16.01 2.58
N GLU A 265 -2.10 -16.27 3.84
CA GLU A 265 -3.34 -15.86 4.47
C GLU A 265 -3.49 -14.34 4.52
N VAL A 266 -2.44 -13.60 4.90
CA VAL A 266 -2.44 -12.13 4.92
C VAL A 266 -2.73 -11.55 3.55
N THR A 267 -2.07 -12.02 2.51
CA THR A 267 -2.28 -11.51 1.14
C THR A 267 -3.66 -11.86 0.61
N MET A 268 -4.16 -13.07 0.86
CA MET A 268 -5.51 -13.46 0.46
C MET A 268 -6.57 -12.65 1.21
N TYR A 269 -6.40 -12.47 2.53
CA TYR A 269 -7.29 -11.66 3.35
C TYR A 269 -7.31 -10.20 2.91
N SER A 270 -6.14 -9.61 2.61
CA SER A 270 -6.06 -8.25 2.09
C SER A 270 -6.83 -8.08 0.78
N ASN A 271 -6.73 -9.03 -0.14
CA ASN A 271 -7.50 -9.01 -1.39
C ASN A 271 -9.00 -9.17 -1.14
N GLN A 272 -9.40 -10.03 -0.19
CA GLN A 272 -10.81 -10.17 0.22
C GLN A 272 -11.35 -8.88 0.85
N GLN A 273 -10.57 -8.23 1.70
CA GLN A 273 -10.95 -6.96 2.32
C GLN A 273 -11.05 -5.83 1.29
N LEU A 274 -10.19 -5.79 0.29
CA LEU A 274 -10.32 -4.88 -0.85
C LEU A 274 -11.61 -5.13 -1.63
N LEU A 275 -11.96 -6.38 -1.90
CA LEU A 275 -13.22 -6.74 -2.55
C LEU A 275 -14.43 -6.31 -1.70
N ALA A 276 -14.41 -6.58 -0.40
CA ALA A 276 -15.46 -6.17 0.52
C ALA A 276 -15.63 -4.64 0.52
N ARG A 277 -14.51 -3.90 0.60
CA ARG A 277 -14.53 -2.44 0.58
C ARG A 277 -15.04 -1.89 -0.76
N TYR A 278 -14.63 -2.47 -1.88
CA TYR A 278 -15.13 -2.14 -3.21
C TYR A 278 -16.63 -2.45 -3.34
N ARG A 279 -17.09 -3.54 -2.73
CA ARG A 279 -18.50 -3.90 -2.69
C ARG A 279 -19.34 -2.84 -1.97
N LEU A 280 -18.86 -2.33 -0.81
CA LEU A 280 -19.54 -1.24 -0.11
C LEU A 280 -19.60 0.03 -0.96
N GLU A 281 -18.56 0.31 -1.75
CA GLU A 281 -18.55 1.44 -2.67
C GLU A 281 -19.57 1.27 -3.81
N ARG A 282 -19.65 0.05 -4.37
CA ARG A 282 -20.72 -0.28 -5.35
C ARG A 282 -22.11 -0.06 -4.79
N LEU A 283 -22.36 -0.50 -3.56
CA LEU A 283 -23.65 -0.28 -2.89
C LEU A 283 -23.96 1.20 -2.68
N ALA A 284 -22.95 2.04 -2.42
CA ALA A 284 -23.13 3.49 -2.34
C ALA A 284 -23.68 4.09 -3.66
N HIS A 285 -23.43 3.42 -4.78
CA HIS A 285 -23.90 3.79 -6.13
C HIS A 285 -25.09 2.95 -6.63
N ASP A 286 -25.77 2.20 -5.77
CA ASP A 286 -26.87 1.28 -6.13
C ASP A 286 -26.46 0.17 -7.12
N MET A 287 -25.18 -0.18 -7.13
CA MET A 287 -24.63 -1.23 -8.00
C MET A 287 -24.63 -2.57 -7.25
N CYS A 288 -25.07 -3.61 -7.96
CA CYS A 288 -25.12 -4.97 -7.41
C CYS A 288 -23.72 -5.62 -7.36
N ASP A 289 -23.69 -6.91 -7.06
CA ASP A 289 -22.46 -7.66 -6.83
C ASP A 289 -21.50 -7.61 -8.02
N ILE A 290 -20.22 -7.83 -7.74
CA ILE A 290 -19.16 -7.95 -8.74
C ILE A 290 -19.40 -9.24 -9.52
N LYS A 291 -19.50 -9.16 -10.84
CA LYS A 291 -19.49 -10.36 -11.69
C LYS A 291 -18.12 -11.00 -11.66
N MET A 292 -18.06 -12.32 -11.55
CA MET A 292 -16.82 -13.06 -11.79
C MET A 292 -16.51 -13.07 -13.29
N ILE A 293 -15.21 -13.09 -13.61
CA ILE A 293 -14.79 -13.23 -15.00
C ILE A 293 -15.16 -14.61 -15.52
N ASN A 294 -15.74 -14.65 -16.73
CA ASN A 294 -16.04 -15.87 -17.48
C ASN A 294 -15.28 -15.82 -18.80
N TRP A 295 -14.41 -16.79 -19.03
CA TRP A 295 -13.58 -16.85 -20.24
C TRP A 295 -14.36 -17.10 -21.53
N ASN A 296 -15.54 -17.69 -21.41
CA ASN A 296 -16.37 -18.08 -22.56
C ASN A 296 -17.36 -16.98 -22.96
N GLU A 297 -17.44 -15.89 -22.22
CA GLU A 297 -18.32 -14.76 -22.48
C GLU A 297 -17.52 -13.53 -22.89
N PRO A 298 -18.06 -12.67 -23.75
CA PRO A 298 -17.45 -11.38 -24.03
C PRO A 298 -17.36 -10.54 -22.76
N LEU A 299 -16.20 -9.93 -22.54
CA LEU A 299 -16.02 -8.97 -21.47
C LEU A 299 -16.74 -7.67 -21.82
N MET A 300 -17.84 -7.40 -21.12
CA MET A 300 -18.70 -6.25 -21.41
C MET A 300 -18.04 -4.91 -21.09
N THR A 301 -17.12 -4.90 -20.11
CA THR A 301 -16.54 -3.68 -19.55
C THR A 301 -15.19 -3.38 -20.19
N GLY A 302 -15.12 -2.29 -20.95
CA GLY A 302 -13.87 -1.71 -21.40
C GLY A 302 -13.20 -0.88 -20.32
N TYR A 303 -11.97 -0.44 -20.59
CA TYR A 303 -11.25 0.46 -19.71
C TYR A 303 -10.23 1.30 -20.50
N TRP A 304 -10.15 2.57 -20.21
CA TRP A 304 -9.15 3.50 -20.72
C TRP A 304 -8.30 4.05 -19.56
N PRO A 305 -7.03 3.59 -19.40
CA PRO A 305 -6.16 4.00 -18.31
C PRO A 305 -5.81 5.49 -18.31
N LYS A 306 -5.76 6.15 -19.47
CA LYS A 306 -5.31 7.54 -19.68
C LYS A 306 -3.88 7.80 -19.20
N ILE A 307 -3.12 6.74 -18.93
CA ILE A 307 -1.74 6.79 -18.46
C ILE A 307 -0.83 6.84 -19.67
N ARG A 308 0.08 7.81 -19.65
CA ARG A 308 1.19 7.92 -20.59
C ARG A 308 2.48 7.56 -19.89
N LEU A 309 3.23 6.64 -20.46
CA LEU A 309 4.51 6.17 -19.96
C LEU A 309 5.60 7.24 -20.19
N HIS A 310 6.70 7.14 -19.47
CA HIS A 310 7.84 8.06 -19.65
C HIS A 310 8.50 7.93 -21.04
N THR A 311 8.31 6.80 -21.72
CA THR A 311 8.72 6.60 -23.12
C THR A 311 7.89 7.41 -24.12
N GLY A 312 6.76 7.95 -23.70
CA GLY A 312 5.82 8.68 -24.56
C GLY A 312 4.63 7.84 -25.02
N ASP A 313 4.68 6.53 -24.87
CA ASP A 313 3.60 5.62 -25.24
C ASP A 313 2.42 5.71 -24.27
N GLU A 314 1.21 5.48 -24.75
CA GLU A 314 0.03 5.37 -23.90
C GLU A 314 -0.28 3.90 -23.58
N MET A 315 -0.75 3.65 -22.34
CA MET A 315 -1.24 2.32 -22.00
C MET A 315 -2.45 1.95 -22.88
N PRO A 316 -2.52 0.70 -23.36
CA PRO A 316 -3.57 0.27 -24.27
C PRO A 316 -4.97 0.42 -23.70
N VAL A 317 -5.91 0.81 -24.55
CA VAL A 317 -7.35 0.88 -24.24
C VAL A 317 -7.98 -0.48 -24.48
N ARG A 318 -8.70 -0.99 -23.48
CA ARG A 318 -9.57 -2.16 -23.70
C ARG A 318 -10.97 -1.69 -24.09
N ARG A 319 -11.47 -2.18 -25.24
CA ARG A 319 -12.82 -1.89 -25.70
C ARG A 319 -13.88 -2.71 -24.94
N ASN A 320 -15.13 -2.25 -24.97
CA ASN A 320 -16.27 -3.05 -24.51
C ASN A 320 -16.50 -4.26 -25.43
N ASN A 321 -17.13 -5.31 -24.94
CA ASN A 321 -17.54 -6.51 -25.69
C ASN A 321 -16.39 -7.25 -26.37
N ILE A 322 -15.30 -7.46 -25.66
CA ILE A 322 -14.14 -8.18 -26.19
C ILE A 322 -14.18 -9.64 -25.74
N LEU A 323 -13.97 -10.55 -26.70
CA LEU A 323 -13.62 -11.93 -26.40
C LEU A 323 -12.20 -11.99 -25.85
N LEU A 324 -12.07 -12.55 -24.65
CA LEU A 324 -10.79 -12.61 -23.94
C LEU A 324 -9.86 -13.66 -24.50
N ILE A 325 -10.42 -14.79 -24.96
CA ILE A 325 -9.62 -15.93 -25.43
C ILE A 325 -9.46 -15.86 -26.95
N ASN A 326 -8.23 -15.98 -27.38
CA ASN A 326 -7.82 -16.01 -28.76
C ASN A 326 -6.71 -17.07 -28.96
N LYS A 327 -6.23 -17.25 -30.20
CA LYS A 327 -5.20 -18.25 -30.51
C LYS A 327 -3.86 -18.03 -29.78
N TYR A 328 -3.59 -16.83 -29.30
CA TYR A 328 -2.30 -16.49 -28.68
C TYR A 328 -2.27 -16.76 -27.19
N ASN A 329 -3.42 -16.68 -26.50
CA ASN A 329 -3.53 -16.87 -25.06
C ASN A 329 -4.31 -18.14 -24.65
N LEU A 330 -4.68 -18.97 -25.61
CA LEU A 330 -5.42 -20.21 -25.36
C LEU A 330 -4.63 -21.19 -24.46
N LYS A 331 -3.31 -21.24 -24.64
CA LYS A 331 -2.43 -22.10 -23.83
C LYS A 331 -2.46 -21.68 -22.36
N GLU A 332 -2.34 -20.41 -22.07
CA GLU A 332 -2.40 -19.85 -20.72
C GLU A 332 -3.78 -20.10 -20.08
N LYS A 333 -4.85 -19.95 -20.89
CA LYS A 333 -6.22 -20.23 -20.42
C LYS A 333 -6.39 -21.68 -20.03
N LEU A 334 -5.96 -22.63 -20.86
CA LEU A 334 -6.04 -24.06 -20.55
C LEU A 334 -5.24 -24.39 -19.30
N TYR A 335 -4.08 -23.76 -19.14
CA TYR A 335 -3.25 -23.96 -17.96
C TYR A 335 -3.90 -23.41 -16.67
N VAL A 336 -4.60 -22.27 -16.76
CA VAL A 336 -5.41 -21.73 -15.63
C VAL A 336 -6.51 -22.71 -15.26
N ASP A 337 -7.24 -23.24 -16.23
CA ASP A 337 -8.31 -24.23 -15.98
C ASP A 337 -7.78 -25.49 -15.28
N ASP A 338 -6.64 -25.99 -15.72
CA ASP A 338 -6.00 -27.17 -15.10
C ASP A 338 -5.62 -26.90 -13.63
N ILE A 339 -5.03 -25.74 -13.37
CA ILE A 339 -4.66 -25.35 -12.00
C ILE A 339 -5.92 -25.19 -11.12
N GLU A 340 -6.93 -24.50 -11.60
CA GLU A 340 -8.18 -24.34 -10.85
C GLU A 340 -8.87 -25.69 -10.58
N ASN A 341 -8.83 -26.61 -11.52
CA ASN A 341 -9.38 -27.96 -11.34
C ASN A 341 -8.57 -28.74 -10.29
N ILE A 342 -7.24 -28.70 -10.34
CA ILE A 342 -6.37 -29.33 -9.34
C ILE A 342 -6.67 -28.79 -7.93
N ILE A 343 -6.82 -27.47 -7.80
CA ILE A 343 -7.12 -26.82 -6.51
C ILE A 343 -8.50 -27.26 -6.01
N ARG A 344 -9.54 -27.20 -6.85
CA ARG A 344 -10.90 -27.60 -6.46
C ARG A 344 -10.98 -29.06 -6.09
N GLU A 345 -10.36 -29.94 -6.89
CA GLU A 345 -10.29 -31.37 -6.59
C GLU A 345 -9.52 -31.63 -5.29
N GLY A 346 -8.43 -30.91 -5.05
CA GLY A 346 -7.66 -30.97 -3.82
C GLY A 346 -8.46 -30.54 -2.59
N ILE A 347 -9.27 -29.49 -2.70
CA ILE A 347 -10.17 -29.06 -1.64
C ILE A 347 -11.20 -30.15 -1.34
N PHE A 348 -11.81 -30.75 -2.36
CA PHE A 348 -12.75 -31.87 -2.19
C PHE A 348 -12.12 -33.08 -1.53
N LYS A 349 -10.91 -33.46 -1.95
CA LYS A 349 -10.18 -34.60 -1.40
C LYS A 349 -9.54 -34.31 -0.03
N GLY A 350 -9.47 -33.07 0.37
CA GLY A 350 -8.77 -32.58 1.57
C GLY A 350 -7.23 -32.70 1.46
N ARG A 351 -6.69 -32.85 0.25
CA ARG A 351 -5.24 -32.89 -0.01
C ARG A 351 -4.93 -32.64 -1.47
N ILE A 352 -3.77 -32.03 -1.71
CA ILE A 352 -3.17 -31.92 -3.04
C ILE A 352 -1.88 -32.73 -3.04
N GLU A 353 -1.72 -33.61 -4.03
CA GLU A 353 -0.50 -34.36 -4.26
C GLU A 353 0.28 -33.73 -5.41
N ARG A 354 1.52 -33.36 -5.15
CA ARG A 354 2.43 -32.79 -6.14
C ARG A 354 3.08 -33.89 -6.98
N ARG A 355 3.63 -33.52 -8.12
CA ARG A 355 4.37 -34.45 -9.00
C ARG A 355 5.61 -35.05 -8.32
N ASP A 356 6.22 -34.36 -7.35
CA ASP A 356 7.35 -34.86 -6.56
C ASP A 356 6.92 -35.83 -5.45
N GLY A 357 5.64 -36.17 -5.37
CA GLY A 357 5.06 -37.05 -4.33
C GLY A 357 4.77 -36.31 -3.01
N THR A 358 5.07 -35.01 -2.90
CA THR A 358 4.75 -34.22 -1.70
C THR A 358 3.24 -34.04 -1.57
N VAL A 359 2.69 -34.32 -0.39
CA VAL A 359 1.27 -34.16 -0.09
C VAL A 359 1.06 -32.90 0.76
N ILE A 360 0.22 -32.01 0.26
CA ILE A 360 -0.26 -30.82 0.99
C ILE A 360 -1.66 -31.12 1.50
N ASN A 361 -1.83 -31.15 2.82
CA ASN A 361 -3.15 -31.32 3.43
C ASN A 361 -3.96 -30.02 3.33
N LEU A 362 -5.28 -30.16 3.17
CA LEU A 362 -6.26 -29.07 3.07
C LEU A 362 -7.50 -29.37 3.93
N LYS A 363 -7.29 -29.69 5.22
CA LYS A 363 -8.36 -30.13 6.13
C LYS A 363 -8.59 -29.19 7.30
N LYS A 364 -7.57 -28.46 7.73
CA LYS A 364 -7.58 -27.59 8.89
C LYS A 364 -7.50 -26.13 8.50
N SER A 365 -7.86 -25.25 9.42
CA SER A 365 -7.78 -23.80 9.21
C SER A 365 -6.37 -23.33 8.86
N GLU A 366 -5.34 -23.90 9.48
CA GLU A 366 -3.94 -23.56 9.24
C GLU A 366 -3.45 -23.93 7.83
N ASP A 367 -4.07 -24.95 7.23
CA ASP A 367 -3.75 -25.39 5.86
C ASP A 367 -4.11 -24.33 4.82
N PHE A 368 -4.92 -23.33 5.21
CA PHE A 368 -5.29 -22.22 4.36
C PHE A 368 -4.07 -21.41 3.88
N GLU A 369 -3.03 -21.33 4.69
CA GLU A 369 -1.77 -20.67 4.30
C GLU A 369 -1.19 -21.25 3.02
N TYR A 370 -1.17 -22.59 2.90
CA TYR A 370 -0.65 -23.26 1.71
C TYR A 370 -1.54 -23.05 0.48
N LEU A 371 -2.86 -23.13 0.66
CA LEU A 371 -3.81 -22.84 -0.42
C LEU A 371 -3.67 -21.41 -0.93
N ALA A 372 -3.59 -20.46 -0.03
CA ALA A 372 -3.44 -19.05 -0.39
C ALA A 372 -2.13 -18.78 -1.14
N ARG A 373 -1.02 -19.41 -0.73
CA ARG A 373 0.25 -19.33 -1.46
C ARG A 373 0.17 -19.96 -2.85
N MET A 374 -0.57 -21.05 -3.03
CA MET A 374 -0.78 -21.64 -4.35
C MET A 374 -1.58 -20.73 -5.27
N LEU A 375 -2.60 -20.05 -4.75
CA LEU A 375 -3.47 -19.15 -5.53
C LEU A 375 -2.76 -17.84 -5.91
N LEU A 376 -2.01 -17.26 -4.99
CA LEU A 376 -1.38 -15.94 -5.17
C LEU A 376 0.08 -16.03 -5.63
N GLY A 377 0.64 -17.22 -5.70
CA GLY A 377 2.04 -17.48 -5.96
C GLY A 377 2.86 -17.65 -4.69
N GLY A 378 3.98 -18.35 -4.77
CA GLY A 378 4.84 -18.66 -3.63
C GLY A 378 4.96 -20.15 -3.33
N LEU A 379 3.99 -20.96 -3.76
CA LEU A 379 4.08 -22.42 -3.79
C LEU A 379 3.66 -22.92 -5.17
N GLY A 380 4.55 -23.60 -5.86
CA GLY A 380 4.22 -24.29 -7.11
C GLY A 380 3.25 -25.43 -6.86
N ILE A 381 2.18 -25.51 -7.64
CA ILE A 381 1.25 -26.64 -7.65
C ILE A 381 1.85 -27.79 -8.47
N VAL A 382 2.62 -27.40 -9.48
CA VAL A 382 3.28 -28.31 -10.41
C VAL A 382 4.77 -28.06 -10.31
N ASN A 383 5.53 -29.05 -9.88
CA ASN A 383 6.99 -29.06 -9.99
C ASN A 383 7.38 -29.27 -11.45
N ASP A 384 7.34 -28.23 -12.25
CA ASP A 384 8.24 -28.13 -13.37
C ASP A 384 9.50 -27.43 -12.87
N ASP A 385 10.67 -27.98 -13.12
CA ASP A 385 11.97 -27.60 -12.58
C ASP A 385 12.40 -26.14 -12.78
N ALA A 386 11.55 -25.29 -13.31
CA ALA A 386 11.93 -23.95 -13.70
C ALA A 386 11.07 -22.79 -13.17
N LYS A 387 9.76 -22.95 -12.89
CA LYS A 387 8.92 -21.77 -12.61
C LYS A 387 7.75 -22.05 -11.67
N VAL A 388 7.69 -21.33 -10.57
CA VAL A 388 6.47 -21.16 -9.78
C VAL A 388 5.49 -20.35 -10.62
N VAL A 389 4.48 -21.03 -11.17
CA VAL A 389 3.48 -20.36 -12.00
C VAL A 389 2.36 -19.82 -11.11
N HIS A 390 2.08 -18.54 -11.28
CA HIS A 390 1.09 -17.81 -10.49
C HIS A 390 -0.24 -17.76 -11.23
N VAL A 391 -1.31 -18.18 -10.58
CA VAL A 391 -2.66 -18.05 -11.14
C VAL A 391 -2.96 -16.58 -11.47
N VAL A 392 -2.68 -15.66 -10.55
CA VAL A 392 -2.85 -14.20 -10.77
C VAL A 392 -2.04 -13.69 -11.95
N HIS A 393 -0.81 -14.18 -12.11
CA HIS A 393 0.06 -13.78 -13.22
C HIS A 393 -0.45 -14.29 -14.57
N LEU A 394 -0.93 -15.54 -14.61
CA LEU A 394 -1.55 -16.10 -15.80
C LEU A 394 -2.81 -15.31 -16.21
N PHE A 395 -3.65 -14.93 -15.24
CA PHE A 395 -4.78 -14.05 -15.49
C PHE A 395 -4.35 -12.71 -16.12
N ARG A 396 -3.29 -12.10 -15.59
CA ARG A 396 -2.75 -10.86 -16.18
C ARG A 396 -2.29 -11.08 -17.60
N LYS A 397 -1.54 -12.15 -17.88
CA LYS A 397 -1.12 -12.49 -19.26
C LYS A 397 -2.29 -12.67 -20.22
N ILE A 398 -3.34 -13.38 -19.82
CA ILE A 398 -4.53 -13.57 -20.66
C ILE A 398 -5.24 -12.24 -20.94
N LEU A 399 -5.25 -11.34 -19.97
CA LEU A 399 -5.97 -10.06 -20.04
C LEU A 399 -5.15 -8.92 -20.63
N SER A 400 -3.84 -9.11 -20.80
CA SER A 400 -2.94 -8.12 -21.41
C SER A 400 -3.10 -8.10 -22.92
N TYR A 401 -3.59 -6.99 -23.43
CA TYR A 401 -3.82 -6.82 -24.87
C TYR A 401 -2.57 -6.38 -25.60
N GLY A 402 -2.28 -7.03 -26.72
CA GLY A 402 -1.46 -6.48 -27.78
C GLY A 402 0.06 -6.61 -27.65
N ASN A 403 0.56 -7.34 -26.66
CA ASN A 403 2.01 -7.42 -26.44
C ASN A 403 2.69 -8.66 -27.08
N TYR A 404 1.99 -9.36 -27.95
CA TYR A 404 2.49 -10.62 -28.49
C TYR A 404 3.54 -10.50 -29.60
N ASN A 405 3.76 -9.29 -30.12
CA ASN A 405 4.66 -9.06 -31.26
C ASN A 405 5.69 -7.95 -31.04
N LEU A 406 5.91 -7.51 -29.79
CA LEU A 406 6.85 -6.44 -29.52
C LEU A 406 8.29 -6.99 -29.41
N GLU A 407 9.24 -6.14 -29.75
CA GLU A 407 10.65 -6.44 -29.63
C GLU A 407 11.04 -6.81 -28.20
N LYS A 408 12.19 -7.43 -28.04
CA LYS A 408 12.71 -8.02 -26.80
C LYS A 408 12.59 -7.12 -25.55
N TYR A 409 12.71 -5.82 -25.68
CA TYR A 409 12.71 -4.85 -24.60
C TYR A 409 11.50 -3.91 -24.62
N THR A 410 10.92 -3.68 -25.79
CA THR A 410 9.81 -2.75 -25.96
C THR A 410 8.50 -3.44 -25.58
N TYR A 411 8.08 -3.24 -24.35
CA TYR A 411 6.84 -3.79 -23.81
C TYR A 411 5.94 -2.65 -23.33
N ILE A 412 4.79 -2.45 -23.97
CA ILE A 412 3.81 -1.46 -23.52
C ILE A 412 2.83 -2.17 -22.59
N PRO A 413 2.93 -1.93 -21.25
CA PRO A 413 2.08 -2.60 -20.29
C PRO A 413 0.64 -2.10 -20.36
N THR A 414 -0.31 -3.00 -20.06
CA THR A 414 -1.68 -2.62 -19.69
C THR A 414 -1.75 -2.21 -18.23
N ALA A 415 -2.88 -1.61 -17.82
CA ALA A 415 -3.07 -1.27 -16.40
C ALA A 415 -2.96 -2.50 -15.48
N LEU A 416 -3.35 -3.68 -15.94
CA LEU A 416 -3.31 -4.93 -15.17
C LEU A 416 -1.89 -5.49 -14.96
N ASP A 417 -0.93 -5.08 -15.79
CA ASP A 417 0.45 -5.58 -15.72
C ASP A 417 1.26 -4.98 -14.56
N MET A 418 0.79 -3.88 -13.98
CA MET A 418 1.51 -3.13 -12.96
C MET A 418 0.78 -3.16 -11.61
N TYR A 419 1.50 -3.36 -10.51
CA TYR A 419 0.90 -3.32 -9.17
C TYR A 419 0.35 -1.94 -8.78
N SER A 420 0.91 -0.87 -9.36
CA SER A 420 0.49 0.51 -9.11
C SER A 420 -0.75 0.94 -9.90
N THR A 421 -1.21 0.17 -10.87
CA THR A 421 -2.31 0.58 -11.75
C THR A 421 -3.42 -0.46 -11.90
N CYS A 422 -3.21 -1.70 -11.44
CA CYS A 422 -4.15 -2.78 -11.73
C CYS A 422 -5.52 -2.60 -11.04
N LEU A 423 -5.59 -1.95 -9.88
CA LEU A 423 -6.87 -1.67 -9.20
C LEU A 423 -7.77 -0.71 -9.99
N ARG A 424 -7.19 0.09 -10.87
CA ARG A 424 -7.91 1.05 -11.73
C ARG A 424 -8.82 0.35 -12.72
N ASP A 425 -8.42 -0.84 -13.19
CA ASP A 425 -9.18 -1.61 -14.17
C ASP A 425 -10.33 -2.39 -13.50
N PRO A 426 -11.59 -2.20 -13.94
CA PRO A 426 -12.73 -2.94 -13.42
C PRO A 426 -12.58 -4.47 -13.46
N VAL A 427 -11.82 -4.99 -14.43
CA VAL A 427 -11.59 -6.43 -14.59
C VAL A 427 -10.71 -6.99 -13.49
N PHE A 428 -9.83 -6.19 -12.89
CA PHE A 428 -9.10 -6.61 -11.69
C PHE A 428 -10.03 -7.20 -10.62
N TRP A 429 -11.12 -6.51 -10.31
CA TRP A 429 -12.07 -6.90 -9.27
C TRP A 429 -12.83 -8.18 -9.63
N MET A 430 -13.12 -8.38 -10.93
CA MET A 430 -13.75 -9.59 -11.44
C MET A 430 -12.81 -10.81 -11.31
N VAL A 431 -11.52 -10.63 -11.62
CA VAL A 431 -10.47 -11.65 -11.49
C VAL A 431 -10.24 -11.99 -10.02
N MET A 432 -10.08 -10.98 -9.16
CA MET A 432 -9.84 -11.23 -7.74
C MET A 432 -11.02 -11.93 -7.08
N LYS A 433 -12.25 -11.62 -7.47
CA LYS A 433 -13.43 -12.36 -7.03
C LYS A 433 -13.33 -13.85 -7.41
N ARG A 434 -12.94 -14.17 -8.66
CA ARG A 434 -12.77 -15.56 -9.11
C ARG A 434 -11.67 -16.29 -8.32
N ILE A 435 -10.58 -15.63 -8.03
CA ILE A 435 -9.48 -16.22 -7.26
C ILE A 435 -9.90 -16.48 -5.81
N THR A 436 -10.54 -15.50 -5.17
CA THR A 436 -10.99 -15.60 -3.78
C THR A 436 -12.11 -16.64 -3.61
N GLU A 437 -12.88 -16.98 -4.66
CA GLU A 437 -13.91 -18.01 -4.61
C GLU A 437 -13.35 -19.39 -4.23
N ASN A 438 -12.12 -19.72 -4.64
CA ASN A 438 -11.46 -20.95 -4.22
C ASN A 438 -11.11 -20.94 -2.72
N ALA A 439 -10.76 -19.78 -2.17
CA ALA A 439 -10.56 -19.61 -0.74
C ALA A 439 -11.89 -19.75 0.04
N VAL A 440 -12.96 -19.18 -0.49
CA VAL A 440 -14.31 -19.31 0.06
C VAL A 440 -14.77 -20.78 0.04
N LEU A 441 -14.51 -21.48 -1.07
CA LEU A 441 -14.83 -22.90 -1.21
C LEU A 441 -14.11 -23.75 -0.14
N PHE A 442 -12.81 -23.53 0.06
CA PHE A 442 -12.07 -24.22 1.12
C PHE A 442 -12.67 -23.96 2.50
N LYS A 443 -12.92 -22.69 2.82
CA LYS A 443 -13.46 -22.30 4.13
C LYS A 443 -14.88 -22.81 4.37
N LYS A 444 -15.64 -23.13 3.31
CA LYS A 444 -16.96 -23.79 3.40
C LYS A 444 -16.87 -25.23 3.95
N TYR A 445 -15.76 -25.92 3.74
CA TYR A 445 -15.54 -27.27 4.27
C TYR A 445 -15.02 -27.27 5.72
N LEU A 446 -14.63 -26.12 6.25
CA LEU A 446 -14.27 -26.03 7.66
C LEU A 446 -15.53 -26.07 8.55
N PRO A 447 -15.45 -26.65 9.75
CA PRO A 447 -16.57 -26.63 10.69
C PRO A 447 -16.92 -25.19 11.06
N LYS A 448 -18.22 -24.92 11.19
CA LYS A 448 -18.71 -23.64 11.71
C LYS A 448 -18.24 -23.44 13.14
N TYR A 449 -18.03 -22.20 13.54
CA TYR A 449 -17.67 -21.89 14.92
C TYR A 449 -18.80 -22.30 15.88
N THR A 450 -18.42 -22.96 16.95
CA THR A 450 -19.32 -23.31 18.04
C THR A 450 -19.61 -22.06 18.90
N LYS A 451 -20.62 -22.16 19.74
CA LYS A 451 -20.94 -21.09 20.67
C LYS A 451 -19.78 -20.81 21.64
N GLU A 452 -19.12 -21.86 22.10
CA GLU A 452 -17.97 -21.81 23.04
C GLU A 452 -16.75 -21.14 22.36
N GLU A 453 -16.53 -21.40 21.07
CA GLU A 453 -15.47 -20.73 20.32
C GLU A 453 -15.71 -19.24 20.11
N LEU A 454 -16.97 -18.81 20.08
CA LEU A 454 -17.35 -17.41 19.90
C LEU A 454 -17.55 -16.67 21.23
N SER A 455 -17.82 -17.38 22.32
CA SER A 455 -18.11 -16.80 23.63
C SER A 455 -16.85 -16.31 24.36
N PHE A 456 -17.07 -15.40 25.27
CA PHE A 456 -16.10 -14.94 26.26
C PHE A 456 -16.77 -14.85 27.63
N ASP A 457 -16.61 -15.90 28.43
CA ASP A 457 -17.29 -16.01 29.72
C ASP A 457 -16.91 -14.88 30.68
N GLY A 458 -17.93 -14.27 31.27
CA GLY A 458 -17.78 -13.14 32.18
C GLY A 458 -17.54 -11.80 31.47
N VAL A 459 -17.63 -11.75 30.12
CA VAL A 459 -17.50 -10.51 29.34
C VAL A 459 -18.77 -10.22 28.56
N ARG A 460 -19.27 -8.98 28.65
CA ARG A 460 -20.47 -8.53 27.98
C ARG A 460 -20.27 -7.16 27.35
N VAL A 461 -20.64 -7.02 26.08
CA VAL A 461 -20.71 -5.72 25.40
C VAL A 461 -22.09 -5.12 25.66
N GLU A 462 -22.15 -4.06 26.46
CA GLU A 462 -23.42 -3.43 26.85
C GLU A 462 -23.94 -2.46 25.77
N GLN A 463 -23.05 -1.62 25.26
CA GLN A 463 -23.43 -0.57 24.33
C GLN A 463 -22.33 -0.30 23.32
N ILE A 464 -22.73 0.08 22.10
CA ILE A 464 -21.87 0.63 21.07
C ILE A 464 -22.50 1.96 20.63
N VAL A 465 -21.70 3.01 20.60
CA VAL A 465 -22.11 4.34 20.13
C VAL A 465 -21.09 4.83 19.12
N THR A 466 -21.54 5.43 18.03
CA THR A 466 -20.66 6.07 17.04
C THR A 466 -21.03 7.53 16.89
N ASP A 467 -20.05 8.35 16.60
CA ASP A 467 -20.30 9.70 16.09
C ASP A 467 -21.04 9.64 14.76
N LYS A 468 -21.56 10.78 14.30
CA LYS A 468 -22.17 10.88 12.99
C LYS A 468 -21.11 10.61 11.90
N LEU A 469 -21.34 9.57 11.10
CA LEU A 469 -20.43 9.19 10.04
C LEU A 469 -20.69 10.03 8.78
N VAL A 470 -19.72 10.84 8.38
CA VAL A 470 -19.88 11.78 7.25
C VAL A 470 -18.69 11.65 6.30
N THR A 471 -18.99 11.51 5.01
CA THR A 471 -18.01 11.50 3.93
C THR A 471 -18.19 12.70 3.01
N PHE A 472 -17.09 13.11 2.36
CA PHE A 472 -17.06 14.24 1.44
C PHE A 472 -15.94 14.06 0.42
N MET A 473 -15.94 14.89 -0.61
CA MET A 473 -14.80 14.97 -1.54
C MET A 473 -13.90 16.13 -1.15
N ASP A 474 -12.65 15.86 -0.82
CA ASP A 474 -11.63 16.88 -0.57
C ASP A 474 -10.79 17.19 -1.82
N GLU A 475 -10.05 18.28 -1.78
CA GLU A 475 -9.05 18.65 -2.78
C GLU A 475 -7.66 18.31 -2.24
N TYR A 476 -6.85 17.65 -3.05
CA TYR A 476 -5.49 17.29 -2.72
C TYR A 476 -4.54 17.65 -3.84
N ASP A 477 -3.39 18.20 -3.49
CA ASP A 477 -2.32 18.56 -4.40
C ASP A 477 -1.20 17.52 -4.31
N MET A 478 -1.05 16.70 -5.35
CA MET A 478 -0.03 15.68 -5.46
C MET A 478 1.20 16.25 -6.16
N ASP A 479 2.38 16.15 -5.55
CA ASP A 479 3.65 16.56 -6.18
C ASP A 479 4.01 15.63 -7.34
N ILE A 480 4.11 16.18 -8.55
CA ILE A 480 4.49 15.49 -9.78
C ILE A 480 5.83 15.97 -10.35
N THR A 481 6.60 16.74 -9.59
CA THR A 481 7.86 17.34 -10.06
C THR A 481 8.87 16.29 -10.52
N ASN A 482 8.88 15.11 -9.89
CA ASN A 482 9.75 13.98 -10.28
C ASN A 482 9.44 13.37 -11.66
N ALA A 483 8.29 13.70 -12.26
CA ALA A 483 8.01 13.29 -13.64
C ALA A 483 8.78 14.15 -14.68
N LEU A 484 9.33 15.29 -14.28
CA LEU A 484 9.95 16.25 -15.18
C LEU A 484 11.47 16.15 -15.11
N TYR A 485 12.12 16.23 -16.28
CA TYR A 485 13.58 16.28 -16.35
C TYR A 485 14.09 17.64 -15.91
N LEU A 486 15.15 17.66 -15.13
CA LEU A 486 15.86 18.89 -14.75
C LEU A 486 16.68 19.40 -15.94
N ASP A 487 16.68 20.70 -16.16
CA ASP A 487 17.63 21.34 -17.07
C ASP A 487 19.02 21.47 -16.44
N GLU A 488 20.01 21.93 -17.22
CA GLU A 488 21.40 22.03 -16.76
C GLU A 488 21.55 22.93 -15.52
N THR A 489 20.82 24.05 -15.47
CA THR A 489 20.88 24.98 -14.35
C THR A 489 20.25 24.41 -13.08
N GLU A 490 19.13 23.72 -13.22
CA GLU A 490 18.45 22.99 -12.13
C GLU A 490 19.29 21.80 -11.63
N MET A 491 19.98 21.10 -12.54
CA MET A 491 20.92 20.03 -12.17
C MET A 491 22.05 20.55 -11.27
N HIS A 492 22.62 21.73 -11.59
CA HIS A 492 23.60 22.39 -10.73
C HIS A 492 23.03 22.77 -9.36
N LYS A 493 21.78 23.22 -9.31
CA LYS A 493 21.06 23.53 -8.07
C LYS A 493 20.57 22.26 -7.33
N LYS A 494 20.68 21.10 -7.96
CA LYS A 494 20.18 19.79 -7.46
C LYS A 494 18.67 19.76 -7.17
N LYS A 495 17.90 20.68 -7.73
CA LYS A 495 16.44 20.79 -7.56
C LYS A 495 15.79 21.56 -8.71
N SER A 496 14.51 21.29 -8.95
CA SER A 496 13.70 22.07 -9.87
C SER A 496 13.45 23.49 -9.34
N ASP A 497 13.48 24.48 -10.22
CA ASP A 497 13.18 25.87 -9.89
C ASP A 497 11.70 26.07 -9.52
N MET A 498 10.81 25.20 -10.03
CA MET A 498 9.39 25.23 -9.75
C MET A 498 8.90 23.88 -9.22
N THR A 499 7.88 23.92 -8.39
CA THR A 499 7.15 22.71 -7.95
C THR A 499 5.89 22.55 -8.79
N TYR A 500 5.66 21.38 -9.33
CA TYR A 500 4.51 21.06 -10.14
C TYR A 500 3.60 20.12 -9.36
N VAL A 501 2.32 20.48 -9.22
CA VAL A 501 1.35 19.67 -8.51
C VAL A 501 0.10 19.40 -9.36
N ALA A 502 -0.42 18.18 -9.24
CA ALA A 502 -1.70 17.78 -9.81
C ALA A 502 -2.79 17.91 -8.73
N ARG A 503 -3.76 18.79 -8.93
CA ARG A 503 -4.89 18.97 -8.03
C ARG A 503 -6.01 18.02 -8.40
N MET A 504 -6.36 17.10 -7.47
CA MET A 504 -7.40 16.10 -7.64
C MET A 504 -8.47 16.18 -6.56
N ARG A 505 -9.61 15.53 -6.81
CA ARG A 505 -10.63 15.28 -5.79
C ARG A 505 -10.52 13.85 -5.30
N ARG A 506 -10.54 13.69 -3.97
CA ARG A 506 -10.45 12.38 -3.31
C ARG A 506 -11.62 12.20 -2.36
N LEU A 507 -12.03 10.95 -2.17
CA LEU A 507 -12.94 10.60 -1.09
C LEU A 507 -12.24 10.78 0.27
N ASN A 508 -12.92 11.42 1.21
CA ASN A 508 -12.46 11.60 2.57
C ASN A 508 -13.63 11.44 3.55
N ASN A 509 -13.33 11.28 4.82
CA ASN A 509 -14.33 11.24 5.89
C ASN A 509 -13.95 12.19 7.02
N HIS A 510 -14.95 12.69 7.75
CA HIS A 510 -14.68 13.31 9.03
C HIS A 510 -14.20 12.26 10.01
N PRO A 511 -13.19 12.57 10.83
CA PRO A 511 -12.81 11.70 11.94
C PRO A 511 -14.03 11.42 12.84
N PHE A 512 -14.12 10.19 13.29
CA PHE A 512 -15.22 9.73 14.13
C PHE A 512 -14.68 8.85 15.26
N LYS A 513 -15.44 8.78 16.33
CA LYS A 513 -15.16 7.90 17.45
C LYS A 513 -16.17 6.76 17.50
N VAL A 514 -15.70 5.61 17.91
CA VAL A 514 -16.52 4.46 18.31
C VAL A 514 -16.31 4.23 19.79
N THR A 515 -17.38 4.34 20.56
CA THR A 515 -17.37 4.07 22.00
C THR A 515 -18.02 2.72 22.26
N ILE A 516 -17.33 1.84 22.97
CA ILE A 516 -17.77 0.49 23.27
C ILE A 516 -17.75 0.32 24.79
N ASP A 517 -18.93 0.13 25.41
CA ASP A 517 -19.04 -0.18 26.83
C ASP A 517 -19.03 -1.70 27.02
N VAL A 518 -18.04 -2.17 27.74
CA VAL A 518 -17.83 -3.59 28.04
C VAL A 518 -17.82 -3.80 29.56
N VAL A 519 -18.59 -4.75 30.06
CA VAL A 519 -18.52 -5.20 31.43
C VAL A 519 -17.77 -6.51 31.51
N SER A 520 -16.77 -6.59 32.39
CA SER A 520 -15.99 -7.80 32.64
C SER A 520 -16.04 -8.17 34.11
N GLU A 521 -16.23 -9.46 34.40
CA GLU A 521 -16.23 -9.99 35.77
C GLU A 521 -14.81 -10.15 36.32
N LYS A 522 -13.79 -10.11 35.47
CA LYS A 522 -12.39 -10.31 35.81
C LYS A 522 -11.47 -9.40 35.00
N ALA A 523 -10.30 -9.10 35.55
CA ALA A 523 -9.23 -8.44 34.80
C ALA A 523 -8.60 -9.43 33.81
N VAL A 524 -8.65 -9.15 32.51
CA VAL A 524 -8.17 -10.06 31.47
C VAL A 524 -7.82 -9.32 30.19
N ASP A 525 -6.81 -9.83 29.49
CA ASP A 525 -6.46 -9.31 28.16
C ASP A 525 -7.45 -9.83 27.10
N ALA A 526 -7.93 -8.92 26.27
CA ALA A 526 -8.91 -9.17 25.23
C ALA A 526 -8.45 -8.67 23.87
N VAL A 527 -8.93 -9.31 22.82
CA VAL A 527 -8.86 -8.80 21.43
C VAL A 527 -10.23 -8.26 21.06
N VAL A 528 -10.27 -6.99 20.69
CA VAL A 528 -11.47 -6.35 20.15
C VAL A 528 -11.35 -6.27 18.63
N ARG A 529 -12.37 -6.72 17.91
CA ARG A 529 -12.45 -6.62 16.44
C ARG A 529 -13.72 -5.88 16.04
N MET A 530 -13.58 -4.97 15.09
CA MET A 530 -14.68 -4.15 14.59
C MET A 530 -14.79 -4.28 13.06
N PHE A 531 -16.02 -4.54 12.59
CA PHE A 531 -16.33 -4.68 11.16
C PHE A 531 -17.49 -3.79 10.76
N ILE A 532 -17.41 -3.23 9.55
CA ILE A 532 -18.54 -2.54 8.90
C ILE A 532 -18.96 -3.38 7.69
N GLY A 533 -20.27 -3.60 7.55
CA GLY A 533 -20.82 -4.34 6.43
C GLY A 533 -22.20 -3.85 5.98
N PRO A 534 -22.72 -4.37 4.87
CA PRO A 534 -23.99 -3.97 4.34
C PRO A 534 -25.15 -4.44 5.24
N LYS A 535 -26.20 -3.60 5.36
CA LYS A 535 -27.48 -4.00 5.95
C LYS A 535 -28.41 -4.59 4.90
N TYR A 536 -28.44 -3.96 3.74
CA TYR A 536 -29.28 -4.34 2.60
C TYR A 536 -28.43 -4.64 1.37
N ASP A 537 -28.97 -5.47 0.48
CA ASP A 537 -28.41 -5.64 -0.86
C ASP A 537 -28.74 -4.45 -1.78
N CYS A 538 -28.30 -4.50 -3.05
CA CYS A 538 -28.59 -3.47 -4.05
C CYS A 538 -30.08 -3.34 -4.41
N MET A 539 -30.92 -4.32 -4.07
CA MET A 539 -32.37 -4.32 -4.29
C MET A 539 -33.14 -3.91 -3.02
N GLY A 540 -32.48 -3.52 -1.95
CA GLY A 540 -33.08 -3.12 -0.68
C GLY A 540 -33.52 -4.30 0.20
N ARG A 541 -33.13 -5.54 -0.09
CA ARG A 541 -33.46 -6.71 0.73
C ARG A 541 -32.50 -6.83 1.90
N LEU A 542 -33.03 -7.15 3.08
CA LEU A 542 -32.23 -7.36 4.28
C LEU A 542 -31.31 -8.59 4.10
N LEU A 543 -30.02 -8.42 4.35
CA LEU A 543 -29.03 -9.48 4.28
C LEU A 543 -28.90 -10.19 5.62
N ASN A 544 -28.87 -11.53 5.60
CA ASN A 544 -28.46 -12.31 6.76
C ASN A 544 -26.93 -12.33 6.93
N PHE A 545 -26.42 -12.84 8.05
CA PHE A 545 -24.96 -12.83 8.30
C PHE A 545 -24.16 -13.65 7.30
N ASN A 546 -24.67 -14.79 6.82
CA ASN A 546 -23.96 -15.60 5.83
C ASN A 546 -23.87 -14.90 4.48
N ASP A 547 -24.93 -14.20 4.06
CA ASP A 547 -24.98 -13.51 2.78
C ASP A 547 -23.99 -12.33 2.73
N LYS A 548 -23.78 -11.65 3.87
CA LYS A 548 -22.92 -10.47 3.94
C LYS A 548 -21.54 -10.70 4.57
N ARG A 549 -21.24 -11.91 5.08
CA ARG A 549 -20.00 -12.17 5.81
C ARG A 549 -18.72 -11.82 5.03
N LEU A 550 -18.75 -12.02 3.72
CA LEU A 550 -17.62 -11.70 2.84
C LEU A 550 -17.53 -10.21 2.48
N ASP A 551 -18.59 -9.45 2.77
CA ASP A 551 -18.67 -8.00 2.56
C ASP A 551 -18.43 -7.21 3.87
N MET A 552 -18.07 -7.92 4.96
CA MET A 552 -17.71 -7.30 6.23
C MET A 552 -16.26 -6.81 6.16
N VAL A 553 -16.07 -5.49 6.21
CA VAL A 553 -14.76 -4.83 6.19
C VAL A 553 -14.29 -4.64 7.62
N GLU A 554 -13.12 -5.20 7.95
CA GLU A 554 -12.48 -4.97 9.24
C GLU A 554 -11.91 -3.54 9.28
N ILE A 555 -12.47 -2.71 10.14
CA ILE A 555 -12.03 -1.33 10.30
C ILE A 555 -10.97 -1.18 11.38
N ASP A 556 -11.03 -2.02 12.42
CA ASP A 556 -10.03 -2.03 13.49
C ASP A 556 -9.96 -3.37 14.20
N SER A 557 -8.78 -3.69 14.73
CA SER A 557 -8.55 -4.79 15.65
C SER A 557 -7.39 -4.42 16.57
N PHE A 558 -7.54 -4.66 17.88
CA PHE A 558 -6.55 -4.26 18.86
C PHE A 558 -6.64 -5.08 20.16
N LEU A 559 -5.54 -5.08 20.90
CA LEU A 559 -5.49 -5.61 22.27
C LEU A 559 -6.00 -4.58 23.26
N TYR A 560 -6.79 -5.03 24.21
CA TYR A 560 -7.27 -4.21 25.31
C TYR A 560 -7.26 -4.99 26.62
N LYS A 561 -6.75 -4.36 27.69
CA LYS A 561 -6.75 -4.94 29.02
C LYS A 561 -8.05 -4.54 29.72
N LEU A 562 -8.96 -5.51 29.83
CA LEU A 562 -10.21 -5.32 30.56
C LEU A 562 -9.93 -5.37 32.06
N GLU A 563 -10.52 -4.43 32.79
CA GLU A 563 -10.55 -4.43 34.25
C GLU A 563 -11.89 -4.98 34.75
N THR A 564 -11.92 -5.40 36.01
CA THR A 564 -13.16 -5.88 36.62
C THR A 564 -14.18 -4.74 36.75
N GLY A 565 -15.39 -4.97 36.24
CA GLY A 565 -16.45 -3.97 36.20
C GLY A 565 -16.64 -3.36 34.82
N LYS A 566 -17.07 -2.11 34.76
CA LYS A 566 -17.37 -1.38 33.54
C LYS A 566 -16.09 -0.82 32.90
N ASN A 567 -15.87 -1.11 31.63
CA ASN A 567 -14.81 -0.58 30.79
C ASN A 567 -15.44 0.21 29.64
N THR A 568 -15.05 1.46 29.45
CA THR A 568 -15.46 2.28 28.31
C THR A 568 -14.27 2.43 27.36
N ILE A 569 -14.35 1.77 26.23
CA ILE A 569 -13.31 1.76 25.21
C ILE A 569 -13.67 2.80 24.16
N VAL A 570 -12.84 3.81 23.97
CA VAL A 570 -13.02 4.84 22.95
C VAL A 570 -11.96 4.64 21.86
N ARG A 571 -12.41 4.47 20.63
CA ARG A 571 -11.49 4.33 19.46
C ARG A 571 -11.74 5.45 18.48
N ASN A 572 -10.71 6.21 18.19
CA ASN A 572 -10.73 7.21 17.14
C ASN A 572 -10.39 6.59 15.79
N SER A 573 -11.10 6.99 14.73
CA SER A 573 -10.83 6.51 13.37
C SER A 573 -9.39 6.75 12.90
N LEU A 574 -8.76 7.78 13.43
CA LEU A 574 -7.36 8.10 13.15
C LEU A 574 -6.35 7.17 13.86
N GLU A 575 -6.75 6.45 14.90
CA GLU A 575 -5.92 5.54 15.71
C GLU A 575 -6.14 4.06 15.37
N MET A 576 -7.02 3.78 14.40
CA MET A 576 -7.33 2.41 14.02
C MET A 576 -6.09 1.71 13.45
N HIS A 577 -5.93 0.46 13.83
CA HIS A 577 -4.67 -0.27 13.69
C HIS A 577 -4.14 -0.40 12.26
N ASN A 578 -5.03 -0.56 11.29
CA ASN A 578 -4.66 -0.87 9.90
C ASN A 578 -4.65 0.34 8.98
N VAL A 579 -4.70 1.56 9.51
CA VAL A 579 -4.81 2.77 8.72
C VAL A 579 -3.56 3.63 8.74
N ILE A 580 -3.35 4.35 7.66
CA ILE A 580 -2.32 5.39 7.57
C ILE A 580 -2.96 6.71 7.15
N GLY A 581 -2.40 7.81 7.67
CA GLY A 581 -2.73 9.17 7.24
C GLY A 581 -2.05 9.54 5.91
N ASP A 582 -2.42 10.71 5.40
CA ASP A 582 -1.74 11.31 4.24
C ASP A 582 -0.27 11.57 4.56
N ARG A 583 0.62 11.18 3.67
CA ARG A 583 2.05 11.46 3.81
C ARG A 583 2.34 12.90 3.40
N PRO A 584 3.23 13.62 4.10
CA PRO A 584 3.72 14.91 3.62
C PRO A 584 4.49 14.70 2.32
N TRP A 585 4.55 15.74 1.48
CA TRP A 585 5.35 15.68 0.26
C TRP A 585 6.81 15.30 0.59
N ALA A 586 7.43 14.49 -0.25
CA ALA A 586 8.81 14.06 -0.09
C ALA A 586 9.77 15.25 0.09
N ARG A 587 9.54 16.36 -0.64
CA ARG A 587 10.31 17.60 -0.50
C ARG A 587 10.18 18.19 0.90
N ARG A 588 8.98 18.27 1.47
CA ARG A 588 8.77 18.75 2.85
C ARG A 588 9.38 17.82 3.88
N PHE A 589 9.33 16.53 3.59
CA PHE A 589 9.97 15.53 4.45
C PHE A 589 11.50 15.69 4.43
N MET A 590 12.10 16.01 3.27
CA MET A 590 13.53 16.36 3.17
C MET A 590 13.86 17.60 4.00
N ASP A 591 13.09 18.67 3.85
CA ASP A 591 13.30 19.91 4.61
C ASP A 591 13.22 19.64 6.12
N TYR A 592 12.23 18.86 6.57
CA TYR A 592 12.08 18.47 7.97
C TYR A 592 13.25 17.63 8.48
N THR A 593 13.69 16.62 7.72
CA THR A 593 14.79 15.73 8.15
C THR A 593 16.12 16.45 8.16
N THR A 594 16.28 17.54 7.40
CA THR A 594 17.47 18.38 7.36
C THR A 594 17.42 19.56 8.34
N ASP A 595 16.25 19.89 8.91
CA ASP A 595 16.11 20.97 9.88
C ASP A 595 16.75 20.61 11.23
N THR A 596 17.88 21.25 11.53
CA THR A 596 18.57 21.17 12.82
C THR A 596 18.09 22.17 13.84
N THR A 597 17.30 23.17 13.43
CA THR A 597 16.87 24.28 14.29
C THR A 597 15.58 23.99 15.06
N GLY A 598 14.88 22.90 14.67
CA GLY A 598 13.60 22.52 15.28
C GLY A 598 12.46 23.50 14.96
N THR A 599 12.65 24.37 13.95
CA THR A 599 11.65 25.35 13.53
C THR A 599 10.61 24.77 12.59
N VAL A 600 10.91 23.66 11.93
CA VAL A 600 9.94 22.92 11.13
C VAL A 600 9.18 21.98 12.06
N ASP A 601 7.87 22.12 12.06
CA ASP A 601 6.96 21.39 12.95
C ASP A 601 7.16 19.87 12.88
N ARG A 602 7.27 19.25 14.06
CA ARG A 602 7.44 17.79 14.27
C ARG A 602 6.23 16.93 13.86
N VAL A 603 5.43 17.38 12.90
CA VAL A 603 4.28 16.62 12.36
C VAL A 603 4.70 15.24 11.86
N VAL A 604 5.96 15.11 11.41
CA VAL A 604 6.51 13.88 10.86
C VAL A 604 6.87 12.84 11.93
N ASP A 605 7.01 13.24 13.20
CA ASP A 605 7.25 12.28 14.28
C ASP A 605 5.98 11.55 14.75
N SER A 606 4.81 11.87 14.17
CA SER A 606 3.59 11.20 14.50
C SER A 606 3.60 9.73 14.02
N TYR A 607 3.03 8.86 14.80
CA TYR A 607 2.86 7.41 14.52
C TYR A 607 2.34 7.12 13.09
N TRP A 608 1.55 8.01 12.50
CA TRP A 608 0.96 7.93 11.18
C TRP A 608 1.96 7.75 10.04
N TYR A 609 3.08 8.46 10.10
CA TYR A 609 4.08 8.48 9.05
C TYR A 609 5.11 7.37 9.19
N LYS A 610 5.22 6.78 10.37
CA LYS A 610 6.14 5.66 10.63
C LYS A 610 5.64 4.33 10.08
N GLN A 611 4.39 4.28 9.65
CA GLN A 611 3.82 3.08 9.07
C GLN A 611 4.19 2.97 7.58
N ARG A 612 4.80 1.86 7.21
CA ARG A 612 5.22 1.59 5.83
C ARG A 612 4.07 1.09 4.96
N LEU A 613 3.20 0.25 5.52
CA LEU A 613 2.03 -0.32 4.87
C LEU A 613 0.79 -0.05 5.72
N GLY A 614 -0.30 0.38 5.10
CA GLY A 614 -1.59 0.59 5.75
C GLY A 614 -2.62 1.09 4.77
N PHE A 615 -3.88 0.84 5.06
CA PHE A 615 -5.00 1.35 4.29
C PHE A 615 -5.22 2.83 4.58
N SER A 616 -5.59 3.63 3.60
CA SER A 616 -5.80 5.07 3.81
C SER A 616 -6.99 5.32 4.76
N HIS A 617 -6.77 6.11 5.83
CA HIS A 617 -7.82 6.41 6.83
C HIS A 617 -9.04 7.08 6.20
N ARG A 618 -8.84 7.92 5.19
CA ARG A 618 -9.93 8.61 4.48
C ARG A 618 -10.82 7.67 3.67
N LEU A 619 -10.36 6.45 3.38
CA LEU A 619 -11.11 5.41 2.68
C LEU A 619 -11.77 4.38 3.61
N LEU A 620 -11.76 4.58 4.93
CA LEU A 620 -12.41 3.68 5.89
C LEU A 620 -13.90 3.54 5.63
N LEU A 621 -14.57 4.66 5.32
CA LEU A 621 -16.00 4.68 5.03
C LEU A 621 -16.25 4.73 3.51
N PRO A 622 -17.29 4.04 2.99
CA PRO A 622 -17.74 4.23 1.62
C PRO A 622 -18.37 5.61 1.43
N LEU A 623 -18.49 6.05 0.17
CA LEU A 623 -19.19 7.27 -0.14
C LEU A 623 -20.61 7.22 0.41
N GLY A 624 -20.92 8.11 1.33
CA GLY A 624 -22.24 8.17 1.95
C GLY A 624 -23.32 8.67 0.98
N ARG A 625 -24.56 8.69 1.46
CA ARG A 625 -25.71 9.25 0.74
C ARG A 625 -26.27 10.45 1.49
N ARG A 626 -27.03 11.33 0.83
CA ARG A 626 -27.73 12.47 1.48
C ARG A 626 -28.65 12.01 2.60
N GLY A 627 -29.42 10.93 2.38
CA GLY A 627 -30.30 10.32 3.37
C GLY A 627 -29.65 9.33 4.31
N GLY A 628 -28.32 9.11 4.18
CA GLY A 628 -27.56 8.07 4.89
C GLY A 628 -27.52 6.74 4.11
N LEU A 629 -26.34 6.18 3.93
CA LEU A 629 -26.15 4.82 3.43
C LEU A 629 -26.27 3.85 4.62
N PRO A 630 -27.27 2.95 4.63
CA PRO A 630 -27.48 2.04 5.75
C PRO A 630 -26.46 0.90 5.75
N LEU A 631 -25.67 0.84 6.80
CA LEU A 631 -24.68 -0.19 7.07
C LEU A 631 -24.87 -0.75 8.48
N GLN A 632 -24.09 -1.75 8.85
CA GLN A 632 -24.02 -2.29 10.20
C GLN A 632 -22.59 -2.29 10.70
N LEU A 633 -22.40 -1.87 11.95
CA LEU A 633 -21.17 -2.00 12.71
C LEU A 633 -21.29 -3.21 13.63
N PHE A 634 -20.37 -4.15 13.50
CA PHE A 634 -20.26 -5.35 14.31
C PHE A 634 -19.01 -5.29 15.18
N VAL A 635 -19.16 -5.63 16.43
CA VAL A 635 -18.05 -5.70 17.42
C VAL A 635 -18.07 -7.04 18.11
N ILE A 636 -16.90 -7.67 18.20
CA ILE A 636 -16.68 -8.87 18.99
C ILE A 636 -15.47 -8.66 19.91
N VAL A 637 -15.62 -9.06 21.18
CA VAL A 637 -14.55 -9.06 22.19
C VAL A 637 -14.24 -10.51 22.54
N THR A 638 -12.99 -10.94 22.33
CA THR A 638 -12.56 -12.32 22.55
C THR A 638 -11.34 -12.42 23.46
N PRO A 639 -11.14 -13.55 24.15
CA PRO A 639 -9.90 -13.76 24.89
C PRO A 639 -8.69 -13.81 23.93
N VAL A 640 -7.53 -13.40 24.41
CA VAL A 640 -6.27 -13.58 23.68
C VAL A 640 -5.95 -15.07 23.63
N ARG A 641 -5.96 -15.68 22.44
CA ARG A 641 -5.68 -17.09 22.24
C ARG A 641 -4.23 -17.30 21.80
N THR A 642 -3.41 -17.81 22.71
CA THR A 642 -1.95 -17.98 22.52
C THR A 642 -1.56 -19.43 22.23
N GLY A 643 -2.33 -20.18 21.48
CA GLY A 643 -2.12 -21.62 21.23
C GLY A 643 -0.99 -22.02 20.29
N LEU A 644 -0.37 -21.07 19.57
CA LEU A 644 0.89 -21.28 18.86
C LEU A 644 2.00 -20.59 19.64
N VAL A 645 3.09 -21.29 19.92
CA VAL A 645 4.32 -20.69 20.42
C VAL A 645 4.87 -19.77 19.31
N LEU A 646 4.24 -18.61 19.17
CA LEU A 646 4.96 -17.49 18.60
C LEU A 646 6.13 -17.28 19.57
N PRO A 647 7.41 -17.23 19.12
CA PRO A 647 8.51 -16.94 19.99
C PRO A 647 8.13 -15.69 20.78
N SER A 648 8.44 -15.66 22.08
CA SER A 648 8.10 -14.59 23.01
C SER A 648 8.10 -13.25 22.29
N ILE A 649 6.93 -12.82 21.87
CA ILE A 649 6.78 -11.58 21.13
C ILE A 649 6.76 -10.54 22.24
N ASP A 650 7.90 -9.91 22.44
CA ASP A 650 7.99 -8.73 23.26
C ASP A 650 6.96 -7.72 22.74
N MET A 651 5.98 -7.35 23.56
CA MET A 651 4.91 -6.42 23.19
C MET A 651 5.47 -5.05 22.79
N THR A 652 6.67 -4.67 23.27
CA THR A 652 7.43 -3.51 22.80
C THR A 652 7.89 -3.67 21.34
N ILE A 653 8.22 -4.90 20.93
CA ILE A 653 8.57 -5.21 19.54
C ILE A 653 7.35 -5.22 18.64
N MET A 654 6.16 -5.53 19.16
CA MET A 654 4.90 -5.44 18.39
C MET A 654 4.57 -4.02 17.93
N LYS A 655 4.85 -3.01 18.75
CA LYS A 655 4.70 -1.59 18.36
C LYS A 655 5.58 -1.22 17.16
N GLU A 656 6.63 -1.98 16.90
CA GLU A 656 7.63 -1.72 15.88
C GLU A 656 7.61 -2.70 14.70
N ARG A 657 7.02 -3.90 14.84
CA ARG A 657 6.92 -4.89 13.73
C ARG A 657 5.67 -4.64 12.91
N HIS A 658 5.85 -3.96 11.82
CA HIS A 658 4.77 -3.56 10.90
C HIS A 658 4.13 -4.73 10.12
N ALA A 659 4.68 -5.93 10.16
CA ALA A 659 4.11 -7.14 9.55
C ALA A 659 2.83 -7.64 10.23
N CYS A 660 2.58 -7.21 11.47
CA CYS A 660 1.49 -7.70 12.30
C CYS A 660 0.18 -6.91 12.17
N ARG A 661 -0.01 -6.13 11.11
CA ARG A 661 -1.15 -5.21 10.96
C ARG A 661 -2.49 -5.87 10.72
N TYR A 662 -2.51 -7.15 10.42
CA TYR A 662 -3.74 -7.88 10.09
C TYR A 662 -4.08 -8.88 11.19
N SER A 663 -4.21 -8.44 12.45
CA SER A 663 -4.61 -9.28 13.59
C SER A 663 -3.77 -10.55 13.85
N VAL A 664 -2.84 -10.89 12.99
CA VAL A 664 -2.00 -12.10 13.08
C VAL A 664 -1.18 -12.14 14.35
N CYS A 665 -0.87 -10.96 14.90
CA CYS A 665 -0.01 -10.83 16.07
C CYS A 665 -0.76 -10.75 17.39
N PHE A 666 -2.07 -10.59 17.36
CA PHE A 666 -2.85 -10.49 18.58
C PHE A 666 -3.25 -11.86 19.13
N ASP A 667 -3.55 -12.78 18.22
CA ASP A 667 -3.90 -14.15 18.57
C ASP A 667 -3.69 -15.11 17.37
N THR A 668 -4.04 -16.38 17.57
CA THR A 668 -3.93 -17.46 16.59
C THR A 668 -5.17 -17.61 15.72
N MET A 669 -6.18 -16.76 15.88
CA MET A 669 -7.41 -16.87 15.11
C MET A 669 -7.16 -16.60 13.63
N PRO A 670 -7.95 -17.23 12.73
CA PRO A 670 -7.90 -16.94 11.31
C PRO A 670 -8.20 -15.48 11.03
N LEU A 671 -7.55 -14.90 10.02
CA LEU A 671 -7.88 -13.56 9.57
C LEU A 671 -9.31 -13.48 9.05
N GLY A 672 -10.01 -12.43 9.45
CA GLY A 672 -11.44 -12.27 9.18
C GLY A 672 -12.35 -12.99 10.16
N PHE A 673 -11.82 -13.64 11.22
CA PHE A 673 -12.64 -14.17 12.30
C PHE A 673 -13.57 -13.08 12.87
N PRO A 674 -14.88 -13.34 13.04
CA PRO A 674 -15.60 -14.62 12.91
C PRO A 674 -16.23 -14.85 11.52
N PHE A 675 -15.99 -13.97 10.53
CA PHE A 675 -16.63 -13.98 9.21
C PHE A 675 -15.86 -14.82 8.16
N ASP A 676 -14.72 -15.38 8.52
CA ASP A 676 -13.85 -16.14 7.60
C ASP A 676 -14.50 -17.40 7.03
N ARG A 677 -15.46 -17.99 7.73
CA ARG A 677 -16.20 -19.20 7.34
C ARG A 677 -17.70 -19.07 7.52
N GLU A 678 -18.48 -20.07 7.11
CA GLU A 678 -19.94 -20.07 7.30
C GLU A 678 -20.33 -19.97 8.78
N ILE A 679 -21.37 -19.23 9.04
CA ILE A 679 -21.85 -18.88 10.36
C ILE A 679 -23.10 -19.70 10.69
N ASP A 680 -23.16 -20.26 11.91
CA ASP A 680 -24.41 -20.63 12.54
C ASP A 680 -24.94 -19.39 13.31
N VAL A 681 -26.03 -18.83 12.82
CA VAL A 681 -26.58 -17.58 13.38
C VAL A 681 -26.93 -17.72 14.86
N THR A 682 -27.32 -18.92 15.30
CA THR A 682 -27.67 -19.20 16.71
C THR A 682 -26.45 -19.06 17.63
N ASN A 683 -25.24 -19.36 17.14
CA ASN A 683 -24.00 -19.24 17.88
C ASN A 683 -23.51 -17.81 18.02
N PHE A 684 -24.07 -16.87 17.24
CA PHE A 684 -23.74 -15.43 17.29
C PHE A 684 -24.51 -14.67 18.39
N TYR A 685 -25.48 -15.29 19.04
CA TYR A 685 -26.18 -14.70 20.20
C TYR A 685 -25.38 -14.89 21.49
N ASN A 686 -24.21 -14.23 21.56
CA ASN A 686 -23.33 -14.23 22.72
C ASN A 686 -23.24 -12.83 23.33
N THR A 687 -22.97 -12.77 24.64
CA THR A 687 -22.90 -11.51 25.39
C THR A 687 -21.74 -10.62 24.95
N ASN A 688 -20.64 -11.21 24.50
CA ASN A 688 -19.43 -10.53 24.02
C ASN A 688 -19.49 -10.08 22.56
N ILE A 689 -20.64 -10.26 21.90
CA ILE A 689 -20.90 -9.85 20.51
C ILE A 689 -22.03 -8.84 20.48
N LYS A 690 -21.85 -7.75 19.76
CA LYS A 690 -22.90 -6.78 19.51
C LYS A 690 -22.76 -6.16 18.14
N TYR A 691 -23.89 -5.82 17.53
CA TYR A 691 -23.94 -5.05 16.29
C TYR A 691 -25.02 -3.97 16.38
N ILE A 692 -24.79 -2.88 15.67
CA ILE A 692 -25.71 -1.76 15.58
C ILE A 692 -25.88 -1.33 14.12
N ASP A 693 -27.03 -0.74 13.82
CA ASP A 693 -27.26 -0.08 12.54
C ASP A 693 -26.60 1.30 12.55
N ILE A 694 -25.91 1.62 11.48
CA ILE A 694 -25.26 2.91 11.27
C ILE A 694 -25.64 3.50 9.93
N LEU A 695 -25.54 4.82 9.82
CA LEU A 695 -25.81 5.57 8.58
C LEU A 695 -24.58 6.39 8.21
N VAL A 696 -24.09 6.22 6.97
CA VAL A 696 -23.02 7.05 6.43
C VAL A 696 -23.62 8.13 5.54
N TYR A 697 -23.42 9.38 5.94
CA TYR A 697 -23.94 10.55 5.24
C TYR A 697 -22.91 11.10 4.27
N ARG A 698 -23.39 11.70 3.19
CA ARG A 698 -22.57 12.47 2.26
C ARG A 698 -22.82 13.95 2.45
N LYS A 699 -21.73 14.70 2.65
CA LYS A 699 -21.74 16.16 2.56
C LYS A 699 -21.38 16.55 1.14
N ASP A 700 -22.33 17.13 0.41
CA ASP A 700 -22.01 17.76 -0.86
C ASP A 700 -21.33 19.12 -0.54
N MET A 701 -20.10 19.26 -0.99
CA MET A 701 -19.46 20.58 -1.02
C MET A 701 -20.25 21.41 -2.03
N GLY A 702 -21.12 22.28 -1.55
CA GLY A 702 -21.68 23.33 -2.37
C GLY A 702 -20.53 24.11 -3.02
N ILE A 703 -20.78 24.73 -4.17
CA ILE A 703 -19.80 25.55 -4.91
C ILE A 703 -19.30 26.77 -4.08
N SER A 704 -19.80 26.93 -2.87
CA SER A 704 -19.39 27.94 -1.91
C SER A 704 -18.00 27.63 -1.35
N ASN A 705 -17.03 28.42 -1.75
CA ASN A 705 -15.62 28.40 -1.36
C ASN A 705 -15.35 28.72 0.12
N THR A 706 -16.25 28.51 1.03
CA THR A 706 -16.05 28.82 2.44
C THR A 706 -16.09 27.56 3.28
N VAL A 707 -14.92 27.13 3.73
CA VAL A 707 -14.68 26.23 4.86
C VAL A 707 -15.39 26.73 6.14
N LYS A 708 -16.07 27.88 6.08
CA LYS A 708 -16.78 28.53 7.20
C LYS A 708 -18.04 27.83 7.68
N ASP A 709 -18.65 26.94 6.87
CA ASP A 709 -19.90 26.27 7.23
C ASP A 709 -19.71 24.88 7.88
N ILE A 710 -18.49 24.47 8.12
CA ILE A 710 -18.19 23.35 8.98
C ILE A 710 -18.08 23.92 10.38
N ASP A 711 -19.01 23.57 11.25
CA ASP A 711 -18.86 23.91 12.67
C ASP A 711 -17.68 23.12 13.23
N MET A 712 -16.53 23.76 13.17
CA MET A 712 -15.25 23.20 13.59
C MET A 712 -15.16 23.08 15.12
N SER A 713 -16.11 23.67 15.87
CA SER A 713 -16.16 23.53 17.32
C SER A 713 -16.55 22.13 17.76
N GLU A 714 -17.36 21.41 16.95
CA GLU A 714 -17.67 19.99 17.17
C GLU A 714 -16.55 19.03 16.76
N MET A 715 -15.56 19.53 15.98
CA MET A 715 -14.43 18.73 15.48
C MET A 715 -13.16 18.86 16.34
N VAL A 716 -13.13 19.80 17.27
CA VAL A 716 -11.97 19.96 18.14
C VAL A 716 -12.01 18.84 19.17
N MET A 717 -11.21 17.82 18.97
CA MET A 717 -10.90 16.88 20.06
C MET A 717 -10.24 17.68 21.17
N LYS A 718 -10.86 17.67 22.35
CA LYS A 718 -10.24 18.25 23.53
C LYS A 718 -8.95 17.48 23.79
N ARG A 719 -7.92 18.19 24.20
CA ARG A 719 -6.57 17.66 24.50
C ARG A 719 -6.61 16.48 25.48
N ASP A 720 -7.62 16.44 26.33
CA ASP A 720 -7.84 15.42 27.35
C ASP A 720 -8.38 14.09 26.81
N ASP A 721 -8.89 14.07 25.55
CA ASP A 721 -9.41 12.85 24.90
C ASP A 721 -8.29 11.99 24.26
N LEU A 722 -7.06 12.48 24.26
CA LEU A 722 -5.87 11.85 23.64
C LEU A 722 -4.94 11.17 24.65
N THR A 723 -5.38 10.95 25.88
CA THR A 723 -4.57 10.55 27.03
C THR A 723 -3.98 9.13 26.98
N TYR A 724 -4.23 8.35 25.94
CA TYR A 724 -3.67 7.00 25.77
C TYR A 724 -2.50 6.88 24.78
N LEU A 725 -2.11 7.98 24.16
CA LEU A 725 -0.83 8.05 23.46
C LEU A 725 0.18 8.70 24.41
N ASP A 726 1.33 8.09 24.55
CA ASP A 726 2.42 8.58 25.38
C ASP A 726 2.53 10.11 25.31
N SER A 727 2.43 10.77 26.44
CA SER A 727 2.30 12.24 26.55
C SER A 727 3.41 13.03 25.84
N ASP A 728 4.52 12.37 25.52
CA ASP A 728 5.66 12.95 24.81
C ASP A 728 5.53 12.90 23.27
N MET A 729 4.56 12.17 22.73
CA MET A 729 4.35 12.05 21.28
C MET A 729 3.21 12.92 20.73
N LEU A 730 2.40 13.51 21.59
CA LEU A 730 1.24 14.35 21.22
C LEU A 730 1.57 15.83 21.35
N VAL A 731 2.54 16.30 20.59
CA VAL A 731 2.86 17.71 20.59
C VAL A 731 2.02 18.46 19.57
N ARG A 732 1.02 19.20 20.05
CA ARG A 732 0.62 20.54 19.61
C ARG A 732 -0.20 20.73 18.32
N TRP A 733 -0.78 19.69 17.71
CA TRP A 733 -1.66 19.95 16.56
C TRP A 733 -3.08 19.55 16.85
N SER A 734 -4.00 20.51 16.84
CA SER A 734 -5.41 20.22 16.70
C SER A 734 -5.65 19.72 15.27
N TYR A 735 -6.62 18.85 15.06
CA TYR A 735 -7.06 18.42 13.73
C TYR A 735 -7.33 19.60 12.79
N LYS A 736 -7.73 20.75 13.36
CA LYS A 736 -7.88 22.05 12.68
C LYS A 736 -6.57 22.51 12.02
N ASP A 737 -5.44 22.29 12.69
CA ASP A 737 -4.13 22.69 12.15
C ASP A 737 -3.68 21.76 11.03
N VAL A 738 -3.99 20.46 11.11
CA VAL A 738 -3.67 19.49 10.06
C VAL A 738 -4.57 19.68 8.82
N MET A 739 -5.86 19.99 8.99
CA MET A 739 -6.77 20.26 7.87
C MET A 739 -6.58 21.65 7.27
N MET A 740 -6.22 22.64 8.07
CA MET A 740 -5.89 23.98 7.56
C MET A 740 -4.53 24.01 6.85
N MET A 741 -3.60 23.11 7.19
CA MET A 741 -2.37 22.95 6.42
C MET A 741 -2.60 22.43 5.01
N SER A 742 -3.65 21.65 4.75
CA SER A 742 -3.96 21.16 3.42
C SER A 742 -4.52 22.22 2.47
N ALA A 743 -5.12 23.30 2.98
CA ALA A 743 -5.77 24.30 2.14
C ALA A 743 -5.18 25.74 2.27
N ASP A 744 -4.98 26.27 3.47
CA ASP A 744 -4.69 27.69 3.67
C ASP A 744 -3.25 28.02 4.11
N LYS A 745 -2.61 27.16 4.90
CA LYS A 745 -1.19 27.37 5.24
C LYS A 745 -0.24 26.95 4.12
N MET A 746 -0.68 26.10 3.19
CA MET A 746 0.04 25.90 1.93
C MET A 746 0.09 27.16 1.07
N MET A 747 -0.82 28.10 1.26
CA MET A 747 -0.80 29.37 0.56
C MET A 747 0.04 30.44 1.24
N ARG A 748 0.51 30.24 2.47
CA ARG A 748 1.27 31.26 3.24
C ARG A 748 2.71 30.87 3.59
N LEU A 749 3.16 29.68 3.22
CA LEU A 749 4.55 29.22 3.23
C LEU A 749 5.00 28.81 1.84
#